data_818cb59aa61570e84c3f2398b5166ca6
#
_entry.id   818cb59aa61570e84c3f2398b5166ca6
#
_cell.length_a   1.000
_cell.length_b   1.000
_cell.length_c   1.000
_cell.angle_alpha   90.00
_cell.angle_beta   90.00
_cell.angle_gamma   90.00
#
_symmetry.space_group_name_H-M   'P 1'
#
loop_
_entity.id
_entity.type
_entity.pdbx_description
1 polymer ?
#
loop_
_entity_poly.entity_id
_entity_poly.type
_entity_poly.pdbx_seq_one_letter_code
_entity_poly.pdbx_strand_id
1 'polypeptide(L)'
;MVASENIRLQVHHIDPPRIYGNTTDGSALCAEITDTRYLSDVEALHEGDTVMLIEATPKEGSDTPATMVVARRLILNPDYLIDISSLSACFTESGAHPMRFLIGMLAPKENTSHILLGNTANQFLDDSVNHTPDNPVSYNASIKKAFAADALKFAVCPDINAHFFSEARSQYDNIQNAINSLNNRIRDRHHGESILEPSFICPALGLQGRLDYLKQDLRLLVELKSGKADEYYSAPQGPKTSHTAQMMLYREMLHINTGIPREEITGLLLYSRYPRYFTGEKHPHIVDEALVLRNAIVRLMHDLAVEPDTAAFFEQLTPETFNTRPLTGKLWSNYLKPQLARFIAPFHSTNEIAKAYVYRYLRFTAKEEYLAKIGRDDRNYAQNQLWCRTDEEKRADGEIIASLHLETFVPDDGCGYDSLTFSLPPLETTDIPNFRRGDMVLFYIKEKTDDNVSTRQVHKGTLLHIDAHTLKIGLRQHQHSASIFPPEVEYAVEHDVSDSVFGGLYRNLYTFLCAPHKRQELLLGITPPMTDPTQEIAGHYPGEDTDTIVRTVKQASDYALIVGAPGAGKTSIVLRSIVEEHYRHTSGNILLMAYTNRAVDEICSALESIEEQPQYIRIGNEQNCDPRFAHRMLSHLTASLANREEVRSLITDTRIVVGTISTITTRPELFAAKHFSLTIVDEASQILEPQLIGLLARIEGKFTLIGDHQQLPAISLQTDAEGLITDERMTDIGFANCKQSLFERLYRRLIRTGQTDCIATLYRQGRMHPEVSSFANRHFYEGKLQPVPLPHQTDTLPYSKYDTASATQTLIATHRTAFIPCPMPDHEERFKTNSQEASLCAMLVKNIIELYRTNEIPYDANQTIGIISPFRGQGALIRHELSLLGMEEYTQHISIDTVERYQGSQRDIIIYCTTATSPALLELITDTTETSAPASDRIIDRKLNVALTRARMQLFVIGIPEILEANAHYHALLNELPR
;
A
#
# COMPACT_ATOMS: atom_id res chain seq x y z
N MET A 1 -38.89 5.04 26.20
CA MET A 1 -37.86 5.87 25.57
C MET A 1 -37.97 5.57 24.08
N VAL A 2 -38.10 6.58 23.23
CA VAL A 2 -38.05 6.43 21.78
C VAL A 2 -36.63 5.96 21.46
N ALA A 3 -36.51 4.91 20.68
CA ALA A 3 -35.20 4.42 20.28
C ALA A 3 -34.45 5.54 19.51
N SER A 4 -33.22 5.83 19.91
CA SER A 4 -32.36 6.74 19.18
C SER A 4 -31.64 5.96 18.08
N GLU A 5 -31.58 6.52 16.89
CA GLU A 5 -30.98 5.89 15.73
C GLU A 5 -29.82 6.73 15.19
N ASN A 6 -28.87 6.06 14.53
CA ASN A 6 -27.83 6.74 13.76
C ASN A 6 -28.30 6.86 12.32
N ILE A 7 -28.43 8.09 11.81
CA ILE A 7 -29.03 8.37 10.50
C ILE A 7 -28.00 8.99 9.57
N ARG A 8 -27.77 8.34 8.44
CA ARG A 8 -26.95 8.88 7.34
C ARG A 8 -27.80 9.78 6.46
N LEU A 9 -27.31 11.00 6.20
CA LEU A 9 -28.03 12.03 5.45
C LEU A 9 -27.13 12.66 4.38
N GLN A 10 -27.63 12.74 3.15
CA GLN A 10 -27.05 13.55 2.10
C GLN A 10 -27.68 14.95 2.13
N VAL A 11 -26.87 15.99 2.32
CA VAL A 11 -27.32 17.36 2.56
C VAL A 11 -27.76 18.01 1.24
N HIS A 12 -28.94 18.65 1.25
CA HIS A 12 -29.43 19.42 0.11
C HIS A 12 -29.65 20.90 0.43
N HIS A 13 -29.92 21.23 1.72
CA HIS A 13 -30.10 22.62 2.17
C HIS A 13 -29.72 22.78 3.62
N ILE A 14 -29.17 23.93 3.99
CA ILE A 14 -28.68 24.26 5.33
C ILE A 14 -29.30 25.55 5.81
N ASP A 15 -29.91 25.52 7.00
CA ASP A 15 -30.47 26.67 7.73
C ASP A 15 -30.09 26.51 9.21
N PRO A 16 -28.87 26.88 9.62
CA PRO A 16 -28.36 26.56 10.96
C PRO A 16 -29.31 26.98 12.08
N PRO A 17 -29.60 26.12 13.06
CA PRO A 17 -28.96 24.83 13.34
C PRO A 17 -29.58 23.62 12.60
N ARG A 18 -30.36 23.83 11.55
CA ARG A 18 -31.08 22.78 10.83
C ARG A 18 -30.38 22.40 9.53
N ILE A 19 -30.48 21.12 9.22
CA ILE A 19 -29.96 20.51 7.99
C ILE A 19 -31.10 19.74 7.34
N TYR A 20 -31.24 19.91 6.02
CA TYR A 20 -32.24 19.23 5.20
C TYR A 20 -31.53 18.31 4.21
N GLY A 21 -32.01 17.10 4.05
CA GLY A 21 -31.41 16.14 3.13
C GLY A 21 -32.22 14.89 2.94
N ASN A 22 -31.64 13.94 2.22
CA ASN A 22 -32.25 12.62 2.01
C ASN A 22 -31.45 11.55 2.74
N THR A 23 -32.14 10.61 3.34
CA THR A 23 -31.58 9.38 3.92
C THR A 23 -31.18 8.41 2.80
N THR A 24 -30.48 7.34 3.16
CA THR A 24 -30.04 6.31 2.18
C THR A 24 -31.18 5.62 1.44
N ASP A 25 -32.37 5.56 2.03
CA ASP A 25 -33.59 5.03 1.38
C ASP A 25 -34.35 6.09 0.55
N GLY A 26 -33.80 7.31 0.43
CA GLY A 26 -34.38 8.42 -0.34
C GLY A 26 -35.44 9.23 0.41
N SER A 27 -35.69 8.95 1.69
CA SER A 27 -36.66 9.69 2.48
C SER A 27 -36.15 11.09 2.86
N ALA A 28 -36.99 12.12 2.70
CA ALA A 28 -36.64 13.49 3.05
C ALA A 28 -36.66 13.67 4.60
N LEU A 29 -35.58 14.26 5.14
CA LEU A 29 -35.40 14.47 6.56
C LEU A 29 -34.95 15.92 6.86
N CYS A 30 -35.45 16.47 7.96
CA CYS A 30 -34.96 17.70 8.57
C CYS A 30 -34.33 17.37 9.94
N ALA A 31 -33.07 17.65 10.13
CA ALA A 31 -32.36 17.42 11.37
C ALA A 31 -32.00 18.73 12.07
N GLU A 32 -32.31 18.86 13.37
CA GLU A 32 -31.90 19.98 14.22
C GLU A 32 -30.76 19.53 15.13
N ILE A 33 -29.62 20.20 15.02
CA ILE A 33 -28.43 19.92 15.83
C ILE A 33 -28.50 20.74 17.13
N THR A 34 -28.53 20.05 18.27
CA THR A 34 -28.77 20.70 19.58
C THR A 34 -27.50 21.04 20.33
N ASP A 35 -26.40 20.37 20.09
CA ASP A 35 -25.13 20.65 20.77
C ASP A 35 -24.39 21.77 20.02
N THR A 36 -24.22 22.91 20.70
CA THR A 36 -23.63 24.12 20.15
C THR A 36 -22.20 23.97 19.67
N ARG A 37 -21.49 22.92 20.11
CA ARG A 37 -20.12 22.61 19.65
C ARG A 37 -20.05 22.24 18.17
N TYR A 38 -21.14 21.70 17.60
CA TYR A 38 -21.23 21.33 16.20
C TYR A 38 -21.81 22.42 15.29
N LEU A 39 -22.22 23.59 15.82
CA LEU A 39 -22.83 24.65 15.00
C LEU A 39 -21.89 25.17 13.92
N SER A 40 -20.61 25.32 14.23
CA SER A 40 -19.60 25.70 13.22
C SER A 40 -19.44 24.65 12.11
N ASP A 41 -19.67 23.37 12.44
CA ASP A 41 -19.66 22.31 11.44
C ASP A 41 -20.88 22.40 10.54
N VAL A 42 -22.08 22.70 11.12
CA VAL A 42 -23.31 22.90 10.34
C VAL A 42 -23.21 24.12 9.42
N GLU A 43 -22.66 25.25 9.90
CA GLU A 43 -22.48 26.49 9.10
C GLU A 43 -21.53 26.30 7.92
N ALA A 44 -20.62 25.34 8.03
CA ALA A 44 -19.60 25.09 7.00
C ALA A 44 -19.92 23.88 6.10
N LEU A 45 -21.15 23.31 6.18
CA LEU A 45 -21.61 22.29 5.26
C LEU A 45 -21.90 22.90 3.87
N HIS A 46 -21.83 22.04 2.86
CA HIS A 46 -22.21 22.35 1.47
C HIS A 46 -23.29 21.38 1.00
N GLU A 47 -24.04 21.78 -0.02
CA GLU A 47 -24.95 20.87 -0.72
C GLU A 47 -24.13 19.71 -1.33
N GLY A 48 -24.63 18.48 -1.13
CA GLY A 48 -23.94 17.26 -1.56
C GLY A 48 -23.08 16.60 -0.46
N ASP A 49 -22.79 17.30 0.64
CA ASP A 49 -22.05 16.70 1.76
C ASP A 49 -22.85 15.52 2.36
N THR A 50 -22.14 14.48 2.78
CA THR A 50 -22.70 13.38 3.53
C THR A 50 -22.41 13.57 5.01
N VAL A 51 -23.42 13.44 5.85
CA VAL A 51 -23.26 13.51 7.30
C VAL A 51 -23.89 12.30 7.98
N MET A 52 -23.37 11.95 9.16
CA MET A 52 -24.00 10.99 10.08
C MET A 52 -24.51 11.74 11.30
N LEU A 53 -25.79 11.56 11.57
CA LEU A 53 -26.46 12.05 12.77
C LEU A 53 -26.41 10.96 13.83
N ILE A 54 -25.79 11.23 14.98
CA ILE A 54 -25.63 10.24 16.06
C ILE A 54 -26.69 10.47 17.13
N GLU A 55 -27.34 9.38 17.54
CA GLU A 55 -28.37 9.37 18.56
C GLU A 55 -29.54 10.30 18.21
N ALA A 56 -29.97 10.29 16.94
CA ALA A 56 -31.10 11.07 16.47
C ALA A 56 -32.42 10.54 17.04
N THR A 57 -33.30 11.44 17.46
CA THR A 57 -34.65 11.11 17.98
C THR A 57 -35.71 11.90 17.22
N PRO A 58 -36.89 11.31 16.91
CA PRO A 58 -37.99 12.05 16.30
C PRO A 58 -38.43 13.23 17.14
N LYS A 59 -38.73 14.39 16.52
CA LYS A 59 -39.30 15.56 17.17
C LYS A 59 -40.81 15.50 17.03
N GLU A 60 -41.52 15.35 18.13
CA GLU A 60 -43.00 15.34 18.15
C GLU A 60 -43.59 16.71 17.73
N GLY A 61 -44.61 16.73 16.87
CA GLY A 61 -45.41 17.88 16.54
C GLY A 61 -44.95 18.75 15.39
N SER A 62 -44.22 18.23 14.37
CA SER A 62 -43.91 18.98 13.16
C SER A 62 -44.98 18.82 12.09
N ASP A 63 -45.56 19.93 11.65
CA ASP A 63 -46.54 20.00 10.50
C ASP A 63 -45.87 20.04 9.12
N THR A 64 -44.57 19.68 9.02
CA THR A 64 -43.82 19.73 7.76
C THR A 64 -43.83 18.38 7.02
N PRO A 65 -43.82 18.37 5.65
CA PRO A 65 -43.79 17.12 4.88
C PRO A 65 -42.53 16.27 5.09
N ALA A 66 -41.46 16.82 5.65
CA ALA A 66 -40.26 16.09 6.02
C ALA A 66 -40.31 15.65 7.52
N THR A 67 -39.92 14.41 7.78
CA THR A 67 -39.78 13.93 9.17
C THR A 67 -38.70 14.76 9.89
N MET A 68 -39.04 15.35 11.04
CA MET A 68 -38.09 16.15 11.81
C MET A 68 -37.45 15.33 12.93
N VAL A 69 -36.12 15.33 12.97
CA VAL A 69 -35.35 14.68 14.04
C VAL A 69 -34.48 15.71 14.79
N VAL A 70 -34.14 15.36 16.00
CA VAL A 70 -33.17 16.10 16.83
C VAL A 70 -31.97 15.21 17.01
N ALA A 71 -30.80 15.69 16.66
CA ALA A 71 -29.55 14.99 16.83
C ALA A 71 -28.62 15.79 17.76
N ARG A 72 -27.90 15.06 18.61
CA ARG A 72 -26.91 15.66 19.50
C ARG A 72 -25.59 15.89 18.77
N ARG A 73 -25.15 14.94 17.95
CA ARG A 73 -23.83 14.91 17.31
C ARG A 73 -23.97 14.83 15.79
N LEU A 74 -23.03 15.44 15.11
CA LEU A 74 -22.90 15.42 13.65
C LEU A 74 -21.49 14.98 13.27
N ILE A 75 -21.38 14.01 12.37
CA ILE A 75 -20.11 13.54 11.80
C ILE A 75 -20.10 13.90 10.32
N LEU A 76 -19.18 14.75 9.92
CA LEU A 76 -18.98 15.18 8.54
C LEU A 76 -18.25 14.10 7.74
N ASN A 77 -18.71 13.77 6.53
CA ASN A 77 -18.10 12.75 5.66
C ASN A 77 -17.66 11.50 6.44
N PRO A 78 -18.65 10.72 6.97
CA PRO A 78 -18.39 9.60 7.88
C PRO A 78 -17.51 8.50 7.25
N ASP A 79 -17.47 8.41 5.93
CA ASP A 79 -16.67 7.43 5.19
C ASP A 79 -15.18 7.80 5.14
N TYR A 80 -14.80 9.05 5.41
CA TYR A 80 -13.42 9.41 5.58
C TYR A 80 -12.94 9.04 6.98
N LEU A 81 -12.50 7.79 7.15
CA LEU A 81 -12.06 7.29 8.45
C LEU A 81 -10.75 7.93 8.90
N ILE A 82 -10.71 8.31 10.18
CA ILE A 82 -9.51 8.76 10.86
C ILE A 82 -9.13 7.72 11.92
N ASP A 83 -7.85 7.41 12.01
CA ASP A 83 -7.31 6.55 13.05
C ASP A 83 -7.40 7.23 14.43
N ILE A 84 -7.96 6.52 15.43
CA ILE A 84 -8.18 7.07 16.79
C ILE A 84 -6.87 7.49 17.43
N SER A 85 -5.77 6.78 17.20
CA SER A 85 -4.47 7.15 17.79
C SER A 85 -3.94 8.45 17.17
N SER A 86 -4.12 8.65 15.87
CA SER A 86 -3.73 9.87 15.16
C SER A 86 -4.58 11.08 15.58
N LEU A 87 -5.90 10.89 15.74
CA LEU A 87 -6.80 11.92 16.25
C LEU A 87 -6.45 12.34 17.68
N SER A 88 -6.28 11.36 18.58
CA SER A 88 -5.97 11.61 19.97
C SER A 88 -4.61 12.30 20.17
N ALA A 89 -3.62 12.01 19.32
CA ALA A 89 -2.32 12.67 19.35
C ALA A 89 -2.39 14.20 19.06
N CYS A 90 -3.50 14.68 18.47
CA CYS A 90 -3.72 16.10 18.26
C CYS A 90 -4.04 16.88 19.56
N PHE A 91 -4.41 16.17 20.64
CA PHE A 91 -4.62 16.77 21.95
C PHE A 91 -3.30 16.95 22.68
N THR A 92 -2.84 18.18 22.79
CA THR A 92 -1.59 18.53 23.47
C THR A 92 -1.81 19.48 24.63
N GLU A 93 -0.79 19.74 25.41
CA GLU A 93 -0.85 20.70 26.52
C GLU A 93 -1.17 22.13 26.07
N SER A 94 -0.76 22.51 24.85
CA SER A 94 -1.08 23.82 24.24
C SER A 94 -2.45 23.86 23.53
N GLY A 95 -3.25 22.79 23.65
CA GLY A 95 -4.57 22.66 23.04
C GLY A 95 -4.59 21.73 21.84
N ALA A 96 -5.76 21.61 21.22
CA ALA A 96 -6.00 20.80 20.02
C ALA A 96 -6.14 21.72 18.78
N HIS A 97 -5.60 21.28 17.64
CA HIS A 97 -5.71 21.99 16.37
C HIS A 97 -5.62 21.00 15.19
N PRO A 98 -6.49 21.10 14.13
CA PRO A 98 -6.53 20.14 13.04
C PRO A 98 -5.21 20.02 12.28
N MET A 99 -4.47 21.12 12.11
CA MET A 99 -3.13 21.09 11.49
C MET A 99 -2.12 20.19 12.21
N ARG A 100 -2.34 19.81 13.48
CA ARG A 100 -1.48 18.83 14.15
C ARG A 100 -1.57 17.45 13.54
N PHE A 101 -2.71 17.09 12.98
CA PHE A 101 -2.87 15.86 12.22
C PHE A 101 -1.97 15.86 10.99
N LEU A 102 -2.01 16.93 10.20
CA LEU A 102 -1.16 17.06 9.01
C LEU A 102 0.34 17.12 9.36
N ILE A 103 0.72 17.83 10.43
CA ILE A 103 2.10 17.81 10.96
C ILE A 103 2.51 16.38 11.33
N GLY A 104 1.65 15.61 11.97
CA GLY A 104 1.91 14.21 12.33
C GLY A 104 2.18 13.32 11.11
N MET A 105 1.52 13.60 9.98
CA MET A 105 1.75 12.90 8.71
C MET A 105 3.04 13.32 8.01
N LEU A 106 3.39 14.60 8.08
CA LEU A 106 4.59 15.19 7.46
C LEU A 106 5.88 14.90 8.25
N ALA A 107 5.79 14.88 9.58
CA ALA A 107 6.96 14.78 10.45
C ALA A 107 7.72 13.45 10.25
N PRO A 108 9.05 13.50 10.17
CA PRO A 108 9.88 12.29 10.15
C PRO A 108 9.64 11.45 11.40
N LYS A 109 9.61 10.13 11.25
CA LYS A 109 9.58 9.23 12.40
C LYS A 109 10.95 9.21 13.06
N GLU A 110 11.00 9.55 14.34
CA GLU A 110 12.23 9.51 15.13
C GLU A 110 12.47 8.10 15.67
N ASN A 111 13.75 7.72 15.80
CA ASN A 111 14.17 6.49 16.46
C ASN A 111 14.78 6.84 17.82
N THR A 112 13.97 6.87 18.86
CA THR A 112 14.39 7.21 20.22
C THR A 112 14.21 6.03 21.17
N SER A 113 14.99 6.00 22.26
CA SER A 113 14.85 4.98 23.30
C SER A 113 13.44 4.93 23.91
N HIS A 114 12.73 6.06 23.95
CA HIS A 114 11.35 6.10 24.45
C HIS A 114 10.38 5.35 23.54
N ILE A 115 10.53 5.48 22.22
CA ILE A 115 9.69 4.74 21.25
C ILE A 115 9.99 3.25 21.33
N LEU A 116 11.28 2.87 21.39
CA LEU A 116 11.69 1.48 21.53
C LEU A 116 11.20 0.87 22.84
N LEU A 117 11.22 1.63 23.93
CA LEU A 117 10.66 1.20 25.21
C LEU A 117 9.14 0.96 25.11
N GLY A 118 8.42 1.79 24.31
CA GLY A 118 7.01 1.59 24.00
C GLY A 118 6.75 0.27 23.29
N ASN A 119 7.48 0.01 22.20
CA ASN A 119 7.37 -1.24 21.46
C ASN A 119 7.70 -2.47 22.34
N THR A 120 8.71 -2.33 23.19
CA THR A 120 9.11 -3.37 24.15
C THR A 120 8.00 -3.61 25.19
N ALA A 121 7.35 -2.55 25.66
CA ALA A 121 6.24 -2.67 26.62
C ALA A 121 5.01 -3.38 25.99
N ASN A 122 4.71 -3.15 24.74
CA ASN A 122 3.66 -3.89 24.01
C ASN A 122 4.01 -5.39 23.95
N GLN A 123 5.25 -5.74 23.59
CA GLN A 123 5.71 -7.14 23.62
C GLN A 123 5.58 -7.78 25.03
N PHE A 124 5.87 -7.01 26.08
CA PHE A 124 5.68 -7.50 27.45
C PHE A 124 4.21 -7.72 27.80
N LEU A 125 3.31 -6.88 27.31
CA LEU A 125 1.86 -7.06 27.46
C LEU A 125 1.40 -8.34 26.76
N ASP A 126 1.79 -8.50 25.49
CA ASP A 126 1.42 -9.67 24.68
C ASP A 126 1.90 -10.97 25.34
N ASP A 127 3.15 -11.02 25.74
CA ASP A 127 3.72 -12.18 26.43
C ASP A 127 3.06 -12.43 27.80
N SER A 128 2.63 -11.37 28.50
CA SER A 128 1.96 -11.50 29.81
C SER A 128 0.52 -11.99 29.69
N VAL A 129 -0.16 -11.66 28.59
CA VAL A 129 -1.53 -12.10 28.29
C VAL A 129 -1.53 -13.55 27.79
N ASN A 130 -0.54 -13.90 26.95
CA ASN A 130 -0.36 -15.22 26.35
C ASN A 130 0.17 -16.27 27.33
N HIS A 131 0.45 -15.87 28.54
CA HIS A 131 1.07 -16.71 29.55
C HIS A 131 0.05 -17.59 30.28
N THR A 132 0.37 -18.87 30.46
CA THR A 132 -0.29 -19.69 31.47
C THR A 132 0.47 -19.59 32.79
N PRO A 133 -0.24 -19.64 33.96
CA PRO A 133 0.44 -19.60 35.27
C PRO A 133 1.57 -20.63 35.42
N ASP A 134 1.48 -21.74 34.69
CA ASP A 134 2.45 -22.85 34.74
C ASP A 134 3.69 -22.66 33.84
N ASN A 135 3.66 -21.69 32.89
CA ASN A 135 4.77 -21.42 31.99
C ASN A 135 4.97 -19.91 31.70
N PRO A 136 5.56 -19.15 32.67
CA PRO A 136 5.78 -17.69 32.49
C PRO A 136 6.84 -17.37 31.43
N VAL A 137 6.50 -16.49 30.49
CA VAL A 137 7.51 -15.95 29.59
C VAL A 137 8.49 -15.08 30.40
N SER A 138 9.77 -15.47 30.41
CA SER A 138 10.77 -14.73 31.17
C SER A 138 11.06 -13.37 30.53
N TYR A 139 11.47 -12.37 31.33
CA TYR A 139 11.95 -11.08 30.83
C TYR A 139 12.98 -11.22 29.72
N ASN A 140 13.94 -12.15 29.86
CA ASN A 140 14.98 -12.36 28.86
C ASN A 140 14.45 -12.90 27.54
N ALA A 141 13.43 -13.75 27.56
CA ALA A 141 12.78 -14.24 26.35
C ALA A 141 11.98 -13.10 25.66
N SER A 142 11.21 -12.36 26.44
CA SER A 142 10.36 -11.28 25.94
C SER A 142 11.18 -10.12 25.34
N ILE A 143 12.27 -9.69 26.01
CA ILE A 143 13.13 -8.63 25.48
C ILE A 143 13.89 -9.06 24.23
N LYS A 144 14.25 -10.35 24.11
CA LYS A 144 14.85 -10.90 22.88
C LYS A 144 13.89 -10.84 21.71
N LYS A 145 12.60 -11.17 21.90
CA LYS A 145 11.57 -11.02 20.87
C LYS A 145 11.44 -9.56 20.41
N ALA A 146 11.36 -8.61 21.35
CA ALA A 146 11.31 -7.18 21.04
C ALA A 146 12.54 -6.71 20.24
N PHE A 147 13.73 -7.18 20.60
CA PHE A 147 14.96 -6.90 19.84
C PHE A 147 14.93 -7.48 18.43
N ALA A 148 14.49 -8.72 18.27
CA ALA A 148 14.40 -9.37 16.96
C ALA A 148 13.43 -8.64 16.03
N ALA A 149 12.28 -8.18 16.54
CA ALA A 149 11.28 -7.44 15.77
C ALA A 149 11.78 -6.09 15.24
N ASP A 150 12.63 -5.39 16.00
CA ASP A 150 13.13 -4.04 15.67
C ASP A 150 14.68 -3.95 15.68
N ALA A 151 15.36 -5.02 15.26
CA ALA A 151 16.82 -5.18 15.36
C ALA A 151 17.61 -3.97 14.83
N LEU A 152 17.23 -3.43 13.65
CA LEU A 152 17.87 -2.26 13.05
C LEU A 152 17.71 -1.01 13.93
N LYS A 153 16.50 -0.75 14.45
CA LYS A 153 16.26 0.41 15.31
C LYS A 153 17.05 0.34 16.60
N PHE A 154 17.11 -0.83 17.24
CA PHE A 154 17.90 -1.04 18.44
C PHE A 154 19.40 -0.89 18.19
N ALA A 155 19.92 -1.40 17.08
CA ALA A 155 21.32 -1.31 16.72
C ALA A 155 21.79 0.15 16.56
N VAL A 156 20.94 1.00 15.99
CA VAL A 156 21.28 2.40 15.63
C VAL A 156 20.96 3.40 16.72
N CYS A 157 19.97 3.13 17.60
CA CYS A 157 19.56 4.09 18.63
C CYS A 157 20.70 4.36 19.62
N PRO A 158 21.18 5.62 19.77
CA PRO A 158 22.35 5.91 20.61
C PRO A 158 22.06 5.74 22.11
N ASP A 159 20.81 5.90 22.52
CA ASP A 159 20.41 6.00 23.94
C ASP A 159 20.11 4.64 24.59
N ILE A 160 20.41 3.53 23.92
CA ILE A 160 20.27 2.17 24.47
C ILE A 160 21.47 1.87 25.37
N ASN A 161 21.27 1.97 26.67
CA ASN A 161 22.31 1.80 27.69
C ASN A 161 21.75 1.03 28.91
N ALA A 162 22.53 0.88 29.98
CA ALA A 162 22.11 0.19 31.19
C ALA A 162 20.83 0.75 31.81
N HIS A 163 20.59 2.05 31.70
CA HIS A 163 19.35 2.70 32.20
C HIS A 163 18.11 2.23 31.41
N PHE A 164 18.21 2.12 30.07
CA PHE A 164 17.14 1.58 29.24
C PHE A 164 16.73 0.17 29.71
N PHE A 165 17.68 -0.72 29.92
CA PHE A 165 17.38 -2.09 30.36
C PHE A 165 16.82 -2.16 31.78
N SER A 166 17.28 -1.29 32.68
CA SER A 166 16.70 -1.17 34.03
C SER A 166 15.24 -0.69 33.98
N GLU A 167 14.97 0.28 33.11
CA GLU A 167 13.60 0.81 32.90
C GLU A 167 12.70 -0.24 32.23
N ALA A 168 13.18 -0.93 31.21
CA ALA A 168 12.47 -2.03 30.55
C ALA A 168 12.14 -3.15 31.54
N ARG A 169 13.07 -3.53 32.44
CA ARG A 169 12.83 -4.53 33.47
C ARG A 169 11.74 -4.09 34.44
N SER A 170 11.79 -2.84 34.91
CA SER A 170 10.78 -2.30 35.79
C SER A 170 9.40 -2.28 35.13
N GLN A 171 9.32 -1.93 33.85
CA GLN A 171 8.05 -1.95 33.09
C GLN A 171 7.52 -3.37 32.92
N TYR A 172 8.38 -4.35 32.62
CA TYR A 172 7.99 -5.76 32.58
C TYR A 172 7.33 -6.21 33.89
N ASP A 173 8.01 -5.98 35.03
CA ASP A 173 7.51 -6.36 36.35
C ASP A 173 6.18 -5.65 36.68
N ASN A 174 6.01 -4.38 36.32
CA ASN A 174 4.78 -3.61 36.51
C ASN A 174 3.63 -4.16 35.65
N ILE A 175 3.88 -4.50 34.37
CA ILE A 175 2.87 -5.07 33.46
C ILE A 175 2.41 -6.43 34.00
N GLN A 176 3.32 -7.33 34.39
CA GLN A 176 3.01 -8.62 34.98
C GLN A 176 2.10 -8.46 36.22
N ASN A 177 2.47 -7.57 37.14
CA ASN A 177 1.68 -7.30 38.34
C ASN A 177 0.30 -6.72 38.03
N ALA A 178 0.22 -5.82 37.06
CA ALA A 178 -1.02 -5.21 36.63
C ALA A 178 -1.97 -6.25 36.00
N ILE A 179 -1.50 -7.07 35.07
CA ILE A 179 -2.31 -8.12 34.41
C ILE A 179 -2.77 -9.16 35.42
N ASN A 180 -1.89 -9.64 36.33
CA ASN A 180 -2.27 -10.57 37.40
C ASN A 180 -3.34 -9.96 38.32
N SER A 181 -3.18 -8.69 38.70
CA SER A 181 -4.18 -7.97 39.52
C SER A 181 -5.51 -7.81 38.77
N LEU A 182 -5.47 -7.52 37.47
CA LEU A 182 -6.65 -7.42 36.62
C LEU A 182 -7.39 -8.75 36.56
N ASN A 183 -6.71 -9.84 36.23
CA ASN A 183 -7.29 -11.16 36.14
C ASN A 183 -7.98 -11.61 37.46
N ASN A 184 -7.40 -11.27 38.61
CA ASN A 184 -7.98 -11.58 39.89
C ASN A 184 -9.23 -10.74 40.22
N ARG A 185 -9.31 -9.47 39.78
CA ARG A 185 -10.43 -8.55 40.04
C ARG A 185 -11.63 -8.74 39.12
N ILE A 186 -11.40 -9.21 37.90
CA ILE A 186 -12.44 -9.27 36.85
C ILE A 186 -13.00 -10.67 36.62
N ARG A 187 -12.44 -11.71 37.28
CA ARG A 187 -12.80 -13.12 37.10
C ARG A 187 -14.32 -13.40 37.17
N ASP A 188 -15.01 -12.60 37.98
CA ASP A 188 -16.45 -12.76 38.21
C ASP A 188 -17.33 -11.80 37.37
N ARG A 189 -16.72 -10.86 36.62
CA ARG A 189 -17.44 -9.80 35.88
C ARG A 189 -17.27 -9.83 34.37
N HIS A 190 -16.17 -10.38 33.89
CA HIS A 190 -15.86 -10.40 32.48
C HIS A 190 -15.46 -11.81 32.06
N HIS A 191 -16.10 -12.31 31.01
CA HIS A 191 -15.99 -13.70 30.55
C HIS A 191 -15.23 -13.76 29.23
N GLY A 192 -14.69 -14.94 28.91
CA GLY A 192 -13.98 -15.22 27.69
C GLY A 192 -12.49 -14.90 27.74
N GLU A 193 -11.84 -15.15 26.61
CA GLU A 193 -10.40 -14.95 26.44
C GLU A 193 -10.02 -13.48 26.25
N SER A 194 -8.75 -13.21 26.27
CA SER A 194 -8.21 -11.89 26.01
C SER A 194 -7.77 -11.81 24.56
N ILE A 195 -8.21 -10.79 23.84
CA ILE A 195 -7.88 -10.54 22.45
C ILE A 195 -6.81 -9.46 22.40
N LEU A 196 -5.71 -9.73 21.71
CA LEU A 196 -4.62 -8.80 21.51
C LEU A 196 -4.78 -8.03 20.21
N GLU A 197 -4.56 -6.74 20.26
CA GLU A 197 -4.59 -5.82 19.14
C GLU A 197 -5.85 -5.95 18.23
N PRO A 198 -7.07 -6.08 18.80
CA PRO A 198 -8.29 -6.16 18.02
C PRO A 198 -8.54 -4.87 17.25
N SER A 199 -8.94 -5.02 15.97
CA SER A 199 -9.22 -3.89 15.08
C SER A 199 -10.72 -3.68 14.91
N PHE A 200 -11.14 -2.42 14.81
CA PHE A 200 -12.52 -2.03 14.59
C PHE A 200 -12.61 -0.89 13.58
N ILE A 201 -13.66 -0.90 12.79
CA ILE A 201 -14.04 0.13 11.82
C ILE A 201 -15.40 0.66 12.24
N CYS A 202 -15.54 1.98 12.41
CA CYS A 202 -16.78 2.63 12.85
C CYS A 202 -17.13 3.82 11.94
N PRO A 203 -17.76 3.58 10.78
CA PRO A 203 -18.16 4.66 9.88
C PRO A 203 -19.14 5.64 10.53
N ALA A 204 -19.99 5.18 11.45
CA ALA A 204 -20.92 6.06 12.16
C ALA A 204 -20.20 7.21 12.88
N LEU A 205 -18.99 6.97 13.42
CA LEU A 205 -18.16 8.01 14.03
C LEU A 205 -17.08 8.55 13.07
N GLY A 206 -16.95 7.98 11.87
CA GLY A 206 -15.87 8.27 10.93
C GLY A 206 -14.49 7.94 11.49
N LEU A 207 -14.39 6.85 12.26
CA LEU A 207 -13.20 6.44 12.98
C LEU A 207 -12.86 4.97 12.70
N GLN A 208 -11.57 4.67 12.81
CA GLN A 208 -11.05 3.31 12.87
C GLN A 208 -9.97 3.22 13.95
N GLY A 209 -9.67 2.01 14.41
CA GLY A 209 -8.58 1.88 15.35
C GLY A 209 -8.31 0.45 15.79
N ARG A 210 -7.16 0.28 16.44
CA ARG A 210 -6.67 -0.97 16.99
C ARG A 210 -6.38 -0.75 18.48
N LEU A 211 -7.05 -1.53 19.31
CA LEU A 211 -6.85 -1.51 20.75
C LEU A 211 -5.64 -2.38 21.13
N ASP A 212 -5.00 -2.11 22.27
CA ASP A 212 -3.91 -2.99 22.75
C ASP A 212 -4.46 -4.30 23.34
N TYR A 213 -5.58 -4.23 24.07
CA TYR A 213 -6.17 -5.38 24.75
C TYR A 213 -7.69 -5.22 24.86
N LEU A 214 -8.42 -6.33 24.64
CA LEU A 214 -9.87 -6.40 24.79
C LEU A 214 -10.27 -7.77 25.32
N LYS A 215 -11.29 -7.83 26.23
CA LYS A 215 -11.94 -9.08 26.59
C LYS A 215 -12.93 -9.52 25.51
N GLN A 216 -13.09 -10.82 25.32
CA GLN A 216 -13.96 -11.41 24.30
C GLN A 216 -15.44 -11.02 24.47
N ASP A 217 -15.88 -10.70 25.71
CA ASP A 217 -17.21 -10.15 26.00
C ASP A 217 -17.36 -8.67 25.57
N LEU A 218 -16.31 -8.04 25.04
CA LEU A 218 -16.22 -6.65 24.57
C LEU A 218 -16.50 -5.58 25.64
N ARG A 219 -16.51 -5.96 26.93
CA ARG A 219 -16.85 -5.07 28.06
C ARG A 219 -15.65 -4.54 28.83
N LEU A 220 -14.45 -5.03 28.57
CA LEU A 220 -13.23 -4.54 29.21
C LEU A 220 -12.14 -4.30 28.16
N LEU A 221 -11.73 -3.06 27.99
CA LEU A 221 -10.59 -2.67 27.19
C LEU A 221 -9.46 -2.10 28.05
N VAL A 222 -8.21 -2.35 27.66
CA VAL A 222 -7.02 -1.77 28.28
C VAL A 222 -6.15 -1.16 27.18
N GLU A 223 -5.74 0.07 27.38
CA GLU A 223 -4.80 0.78 26.52
C GLU A 223 -3.47 0.96 27.24
N LEU A 224 -2.37 0.49 26.67
CA LEU A 224 -1.04 0.53 27.26
C LEU A 224 -0.30 1.82 26.88
N LYS A 225 0.41 2.42 27.84
CA LYS A 225 1.30 3.57 27.61
C LYS A 225 2.63 3.38 28.37
N SER A 226 3.73 3.48 27.67
CA SER A 226 5.09 3.36 28.23
C SER A 226 5.63 4.67 28.81
N GLY A 227 5.00 5.80 28.47
CA GLY A 227 5.41 7.12 28.91
C GLY A 227 5.00 7.44 30.34
N LYS A 228 5.17 8.72 30.73
CA LYS A 228 4.70 9.24 32.01
C LYS A 228 3.25 9.67 31.92
N ALA A 229 2.49 9.44 33.00
CA ALA A 229 1.23 10.11 33.25
C ALA A 229 1.47 11.59 33.61
N ASP A 230 0.41 12.38 33.83
CA ASP A 230 0.56 13.71 34.39
C ASP A 230 1.05 13.58 35.85
N GLU A 231 2.20 14.22 36.15
CA GLU A 231 2.90 14.10 37.42
C GLU A 231 2.88 15.45 38.20
N TYR A 232 2.67 15.38 39.51
CA TYR A 232 2.90 16.49 40.43
C TYR A 232 3.85 16.02 41.51
N TYR A 233 4.99 16.70 41.70
CA TYR A 233 6.08 16.26 42.60
C TYR A 233 6.45 14.76 42.42
N SER A 234 6.61 14.32 41.20
CA SER A 234 6.95 12.93 40.84
C SER A 234 5.88 11.88 41.20
N ALA A 235 4.70 12.29 41.60
CA ALA A 235 3.56 11.40 41.81
C ALA A 235 2.55 11.51 40.65
N PRO A 236 2.12 10.39 40.03
CA PRO A 236 1.14 10.42 38.95
C PRO A 236 -0.22 10.92 39.51
N GLN A 237 -0.75 11.96 38.88
CA GLN A 237 -2.03 12.59 39.22
C GLN A 237 -3.21 12.08 38.42
N GLY A 238 -2.95 11.75 37.16
CA GLY A 238 -3.95 11.26 36.22
C GLY A 238 -3.39 10.98 34.86
N PRO A 239 -4.19 10.41 33.96
CA PRO A 239 -3.79 10.17 32.57
C PRO A 239 -3.70 11.49 31.80
N LYS A 240 -2.82 11.53 30.78
CA LYS A 240 -2.75 12.64 29.82
C LYS A 240 -4.05 12.75 29.02
N THR A 241 -4.41 13.97 28.63
CA THR A 241 -5.65 14.24 27.87
C THR A 241 -5.69 13.43 26.56
N SER A 242 -4.58 13.35 25.81
CA SER A 242 -4.51 12.54 24.58
C SER A 242 -4.79 11.05 24.82
N HIS A 243 -4.26 10.48 25.89
CA HIS A 243 -4.47 9.06 26.22
C HIS A 243 -5.91 8.81 26.71
N THR A 244 -6.46 9.76 27.45
CA THR A 244 -7.88 9.72 27.86
C THR A 244 -8.79 9.79 26.63
N ALA A 245 -8.52 10.71 25.68
CA ALA A 245 -9.27 10.82 24.44
C ALA A 245 -9.25 9.49 23.65
N GLN A 246 -8.08 8.89 23.50
CA GLN A 246 -7.91 7.61 22.81
C GLN A 246 -8.76 6.51 23.42
N MET A 247 -8.65 6.28 24.72
CA MET A 247 -9.40 5.25 25.42
C MET A 247 -10.91 5.49 25.36
N MET A 248 -11.34 6.75 25.55
CA MET A 248 -12.77 7.08 25.53
C MET A 248 -13.38 6.96 24.13
N LEU A 249 -12.61 7.27 23.07
CA LEU A 249 -13.04 7.04 21.68
C LEU A 249 -13.16 5.55 21.37
N TYR A 250 -12.26 4.70 21.85
CA TYR A 250 -12.40 3.24 21.72
C TYR A 250 -13.65 2.73 22.44
N ARG A 251 -13.93 3.22 23.65
CA ARG A 251 -15.16 2.87 24.39
C ARG A 251 -16.42 3.28 23.63
N GLU A 252 -16.43 4.48 23.04
CA GLU A 252 -17.54 4.98 22.22
C GLU A 252 -17.70 4.16 20.95
N MET A 253 -16.60 3.82 20.26
CA MET A 253 -16.58 2.97 19.08
C MET A 253 -17.16 1.58 19.36
N LEU A 254 -16.78 0.95 20.47
CA LEU A 254 -17.35 -0.34 20.89
C LEU A 254 -18.85 -0.23 21.14
N HIS A 255 -19.30 0.84 21.83
CA HIS A 255 -20.72 1.09 22.08
C HIS A 255 -21.52 1.18 20.76
N ILE A 256 -21.05 2.00 19.81
CA ILE A 256 -21.76 2.24 18.54
C ILE A 256 -21.78 0.96 17.67
N ASN A 257 -20.66 0.23 17.58
CA ASN A 257 -20.57 -0.96 16.70
C ASN A 257 -21.34 -2.16 17.26
N THR A 258 -21.43 -2.30 18.59
CA THR A 258 -21.96 -3.53 19.22
C THR A 258 -23.31 -3.33 19.93
N GLY A 259 -23.72 -2.08 20.15
CA GLY A 259 -24.93 -1.74 20.92
C GLY A 259 -24.80 -1.99 22.44
N ILE A 260 -23.61 -2.40 22.94
CA ILE A 260 -23.38 -2.56 24.38
C ILE A 260 -23.49 -1.19 25.07
N PRO A 261 -24.28 -1.05 26.15
CA PRO A 261 -24.37 0.22 26.85
C PRO A 261 -23.02 0.73 27.34
N ARG A 262 -22.81 2.07 27.26
CA ARG A 262 -21.51 2.69 27.63
C ARG A 262 -21.11 2.37 29.08
N GLU A 263 -22.09 2.24 29.99
CA GLU A 263 -21.88 1.96 31.40
C GLU A 263 -21.35 0.53 31.64
N GLU A 264 -21.58 -0.37 30.70
CA GLU A 264 -21.11 -1.75 30.78
C GLU A 264 -19.71 -1.94 30.18
N ILE A 265 -19.19 -0.95 29.46
CA ILE A 265 -17.85 -1.00 28.88
C ILE A 265 -16.86 -0.28 29.78
N THR A 266 -15.98 -1.03 30.40
CA THR A 266 -14.91 -0.50 31.26
C THR A 266 -13.65 -0.22 30.44
N GLY A 267 -13.21 1.04 30.41
CA GLY A 267 -11.94 1.45 29.79
C GLY A 267 -10.86 1.71 30.85
N LEU A 268 -9.69 1.11 30.66
CA LEU A 268 -8.54 1.27 31.56
C LEU A 268 -7.31 1.73 30.80
N LEU A 269 -6.56 2.65 31.40
CA LEU A 269 -5.22 3.07 30.93
C LEU A 269 -4.16 2.45 31.82
N LEU A 270 -3.31 1.60 31.25
CA LEU A 270 -2.15 1.02 31.90
C LEU A 270 -0.89 1.78 31.50
N TYR A 271 -0.30 2.54 32.43
CA TYR A 271 1.03 3.09 32.25
C TYR A 271 2.05 2.09 32.77
N SER A 272 2.86 1.50 31.91
CA SER A 272 3.85 0.47 32.30
C SER A 272 4.89 0.94 33.31
N ARG A 273 5.06 2.26 33.48
CA ARG A 273 5.90 2.84 34.54
C ARG A 273 5.33 2.68 35.94
N TYR A 274 4.03 2.40 36.07
CA TYR A 274 3.34 2.34 37.37
C TYR A 274 2.53 1.05 37.48
N PRO A 275 2.55 0.35 38.62
CA PRO A 275 1.83 -0.93 38.78
C PRO A 275 0.34 -0.69 39.05
N ARG A 276 -0.33 0.22 38.35
CA ARG A 276 -1.75 0.57 38.53
C ARG A 276 -2.42 1.05 37.24
N TYR A 277 -3.74 0.95 37.24
CA TYR A 277 -4.60 1.44 36.17
C TYR A 277 -5.16 2.83 36.50
N PHE A 278 -5.50 3.56 35.43
CA PHE A 278 -6.22 4.83 35.48
C PHE A 278 -7.53 4.71 34.71
N THR A 279 -8.58 5.40 35.17
CA THR A 279 -9.84 5.58 34.45
C THR A 279 -9.89 6.98 33.83
N GLY A 280 -10.63 7.15 32.74
CA GLY A 280 -10.72 8.43 32.00
C GLY A 280 -11.85 9.35 32.47
N GLU A 281 -12.50 9.09 33.60
CA GLU A 281 -13.76 9.73 34.06
C GLU A 281 -13.68 11.24 34.32
N LYS A 282 -12.50 11.83 34.36
CA LYS A 282 -12.30 13.27 34.67
C LYS A 282 -12.63 14.24 33.53
N HIS A 283 -12.90 13.74 32.31
CA HIS A 283 -13.13 14.56 31.12
C HIS A 283 -14.43 14.16 30.39
N PRO A 284 -15.60 14.54 30.89
CA PRO A 284 -16.88 14.05 30.39
C PRO A 284 -17.18 14.47 28.92
N HIS A 285 -16.56 15.54 28.43
CA HIS A 285 -16.79 16.09 27.11
C HIS A 285 -15.71 15.71 26.07
N ILE A 286 -14.72 14.92 26.46
CA ILE A 286 -13.56 14.63 25.60
C ILE A 286 -13.92 13.94 24.28
N VAL A 287 -14.96 13.10 24.28
CA VAL A 287 -15.46 12.43 23.06
C VAL A 287 -16.04 13.44 22.09
N ASP A 288 -16.90 14.36 22.59
CA ASP A 288 -17.51 15.37 21.74
C ASP A 288 -16.46 16.36 21.20
N GLU A 289 -15.49 16.78 22.03
CA GLU A 289 -14.34 17.60 21.60
C GLU A 289 -13.51 16.90 20.51
N ALA A 290 -13.31 15.58 20.64
CA ALA A 290 -12.58 14.80 19.68
C ALA A 290 -13.34 14.63 18.36
N LEU A 291 -14.66 14.46 18.40
CA LEU A 291 -15.47 14.34 17.18
C LEU A 291 -15.57 15.67 16.41
N VAL A 292 -15.67 16.81 17.11
CA VAL A 292 -15.58 18.13 16.48
C VAL A 292 -14.20 18.34 15.86
N LEU A 293 -13.13 17.97 16.56
CA LEU A 293 -11.77 18.02 16.00
C LEU A 293 -11.63 17.10 14.77
N ARG A 294 -12.24 15.89 14.82
CA ARG A 294 -12.29 14.96 13.68
C ARG A 294 -12.95 15.61 12.47
N ASN A 295 -14.07 16.28 12.63
CA ASN A 295 -14.75 17.01 11.54
C ASN A 295 -13.86 18.11 10.97
N ALA A 296 -13.20 18.91 11.83
CA ALA A 296 -12.25 19.93 11.40
C ALA A 296 -11.04 19.35 10.62
N ILE A 297 -10.55 18.17 11.01
CA ILE A 297 -9.47 17.46 10.26
C ILE A 297 -9.98 16.99 8.90
N VAL A 298 -11.16 16.40 8.82
CA VAL A 298 -11.72 15.94 7.54
C VAL A 298 -11.92 17.11 6.58
N ARG A 299 -12.42 18.24 7.08
CA ARG A 299 -12.54 19.46 6.29
C ARG A 299 -11.16 19.94 5.80
N LEU A 300 -10.17 20.04 6.69
CA LEU A 300 -8.80 20.41 6.33
C LEU A 300 -8.23 19.50 5.22
N MET A 301 -8.42 18.18 5.33
CA MET A 301 -7.92 17.24 4.33
C MET A 301 -8.67 17.33 3.00
N HIS A 302 -9.99 17.57 3.05
CA HIS A 302 -10.80 17.84 1.86
C HIS A 302 -10.34 19.13 1.17
N ASP A 303 -10.21 20.23 1.91
CA ASP A 303 -9.77 21.53 1.37
C ASP A 303 -8.37 21.43 0.77
N LEU A 304 -7.45 20.74 1.44
CA LEU A 304 -6.11 20.46 0.91
C LEU A 304 -6.17 19.67 -0.42
N ALA A 305 -7.16 18.80 -0.61
CA ALA A 305 -7.33 18.01 -1.83
C ALA A 305 -7.92 18.80 -2.99
N VAL A 306 -8.78 19.80 -2.72
CA VAL A 306 -9.56 20.51 -3.76
C VAL A 306 -9.09 21.93 -4.03
N GLU A 307 -8.64 22.68 -3.00
CA GLU A 307 -8.26 24.08 -3.13
C GLU A 307 -7.02 24.27 -4.03
N PRO A 308 -7.09 25.20 -5.01
CA PRO A 308 -5.95 25.48 -5.88
C PRO A 308 -4.75 26.08 -5.14
N ASP A 309 -5.01 26.98 -4.18
CA ASP A 309 -3.97 27.67 -3.40
C ASP A 309 -3.59 26.90 -2.14
N THR A 310 -2.79 25.87 -2.33
CA THR A 310 -2.24 25.07 -1.21
C THR A 310 -1.23 25.88 -0.37
N ALA A 311 -0.62 26.92 -0.92
CA ALA A 311 0.36 27.76 -0.21
C ALA A 311 -0.26 28.43 1.03
N ALA A 312 -1.52 28.87 0.93
CA ALA A 312 -2.25 29.53 2.03
C ALA A 312 -2.31 28.69 3.31
N PHE A 313 -2.33 27.34 3.19
CA PHE A 313 -2.34 26.47 4.38
C PHE A 313 -1.03 26.49 5.16
N PHE A 314 0.11 26.73 4.52
CA PHE A 314 1.43 26.57 5.12
C PHE A 314 2.14 27.91 5.37
N GLU A 315 1.96 28.90 4.53
CA GLU A 315 2.65 30.20 4.63
C GLU A 315 2.17 31.06 5.80
N GLN A 316 0.95 30.82 6.30
CA GLN A 316 0.40 31.49 7.46
C GLN A 316 0.72 30.79 8.79
N LEU A 317 1.35 29.60 8.74
CA LEU A 317 1.63 28.84 9.96
C LEU A 317 2.68 29.54 10.81
N THR A 318 2.35 29.68 12.09
CA THR A 318 3.27 30.12 13.14
C THR A 318 3.19 29.16 14.33
N PRO A 319 4.15 29.12 15.25
CA PRO A 319 4.02 28.34 16.48
C PRO A 319 2.77 28.70 17.30
N GLU A 320 2.36 29.94 17.23
CA GLU A 320 1.17 30.48 17.93
C GLU A 320 -0.13 29.86 17.44
N THR A 321 -0.21 29.47 16.18
CA THR A 321 -1.35 28.73 15.59
C THR A 321 -1.69 27.47 16.40
N PHE A 322 -0.69 26.84 17.01
CA PHE A 322 -0.84 25.62 17.79
C PHE A 322 -1.02 25.84 19.29
N ASN A 323 -1.09 27.08 19.75
CA ASN A 323 -1.29 27.43 21.15
C ASN A 323 -2.73 27.86 21.40
N THR A 324 -3.69 27.02 21.02
CA THR A 324 -5.14 27.30 21.11
C THR A 324 -5.65 27.33 22.54
N ARG A 325 -4.97 26.65 23.48
CA ARG A 325 -5.11 26.81 24.92
C ARG A 325 -3.87 27.56 25.41
N PRO A 326 -3.92 28.89 25.60
CA PRO A 326 -2.73 29.72 25.81
C PRO A 326 -1.81 29.17 26.89
N LEU A 327 -0.79 28.48 26.50
CA LEU A 327 0.24 27.98 27.40
C LEU A 327 1.35 29.02 27.48
N THR A 328 1.75 29.36 28.70
CA THR A 328 2.81 30.33 29.00
C THR A 328 3.91 29.68 29.83
N GLY A 329 5.03 30.35 29.97
CA GLY A 329 6.16 29.87 30.79
C GLY A 329 7.17 28.99 30.07
N LYS A 330 8.04 28.34 30.85
CA LYS A 330 9.24 27.64 30.31
C LYS A 330 8.92 26.49 29.36
N LEU A 331 7.84 25.76 29.57
CA LEU A 331 7.44 24.66 28.70
C LEU A 331 7.15 25.16 27.28
N TRP A 332 6.36 26.23 27.17
CA TRP A 332 6.09 26.83 25.87
C TRP A 332 7.33 27.48 25.26
N SER A 333 7.96 28.39 25.98
CA SER A 333 9.02 29.25 25.44
C SER A 333 10.31 28.49 25.11
N ASN A 334 10.67 27.45 25.89
CA ASN A 334 11.95 26.78 25.76
C ASN A 334 11.86 25.45 25.01
N TYR A 335 10.67 24.82 24.92
CA TYR A 335 10.52 23.50 24.31
C TYR A 335 9.53 23.47 23.17
N LEU A 336 8.25 23.74 23.39
CA LEU A 336 7.21 23.54 22.38
C LEU A 336 7.29 24.55 21.24
N LYS A 337 7.42 25.84 21.54
CA LYS A 337 7.55 26.90 20.52
C LYS A 337 8.79 26.72 19.62
N PRO A 338 10.00 26.47 20.14
CA PRO A 338 11.17 26.23 19.30
C PRO A 338 11.06 24.97 18.45
N GLN A 339 10.42 23.89 18.96
CA GLN A 339 10.18 22.68 18.19
C GLN A 339 9.25 22.95 17.00
N LEU A 340 8.11 23.61 17.23
CA LEU A 340 7.18 24.00 16.18
C LEU A 340 7.81 24.96 15.18
N ALA A 341 8.57 25.97 15.65
CA ALA A 341 9.27 26.92 14.77
C ALA A 341 10.26 26.19 13.83
N ARG A 342 11.00 25.21 14.34
CA ARG A 342 11.93 24.38 13.54
C ARG A 342 11.19 23.58 12.47
N PHE A 343 10.03 22.99 12.83
CA PHE A 343 9.20 22.25 11.87
C PHE A 343 8.62 23.18 10.78
N ILE A 344 8.19 24.38 11.15
CA ILE A 344 7.54 25.32 10.22
C ILE A 344 8.57 26.02 9.30
N ALA A 345 9.80 26.24 9.77
CA ALA A 345 10.82 27.01 9.06
C ALA A 345 11.03 26.62 7.58
N PRO A 346 11.04 25.33 7.17
CA PRO A 346 11.23 24.94 5.77
C PRO A 346 10.14 25.48 4.83
N PHE A 347 8.90 25.62 5.29
CA PHE A 347 7.81 26.20 4.49
C PHE A 347 8.02 27.69 4.17
N HIS A 348 8.79 28.40 4.99
CA HIS A 348 9.06 29.83 4.79
C HIS A 348 10.41 30.12 4.12
N SER A 349 11.43 29.27 4.34
CA SER A 349 12.82 29.57 3.96
C SER A 349 13.30 28.85 2.70
N THR A 350 12.55 27.86 2.19
CA THR A 350 12.95 27.08 1.01
C THR A 350 12.71 27.86 -0.29
N ASN A 351 13.44 27.50 -1.36
CA ASN A 351 13.29 28.07 -2.70
C ASN A 351 11.82 27.99 -3.19
N GLU A 352 11.34 29.07 -3.85
CA GLU A 352 9.95 29.21 -4.30
C GLU A 352 9.50 28.07 -5.23
N ILE A 353 10.37 27.58 -6.13
CA ILE A 353 10.05 26.46 -7.03
C ILE A 353 9.90 25.17 -6.22
N ALA A 354 10.78 24.93 -5.25
CA ALA A 354 10.71 23.76 -4.39
C ALA A 354 9.45 23.78 -3.50
N LYS A 355 9.06 24.96 -2.99
CA LYS A 355 7.80 25.11 -2.24
C LYS A 355 6.59 24.81 -3.13
N ALA A 356 6.51 25.45 -4.29
CA ALA A 356 5.40 25.26 -5.21
C ALA A 356 5.27 23.80 -5.68
N TYR A 357 6.41 23.14 -5.93
CA TYR A 357 6.47 21.71 -6.22
C TYR A 357 5.91 20.86 -5.07
N VAL A 358 6.35 21.10 -3.84
CA VAL A 358 5.88 20.38 -2.65
C VAL A 358 4.38 20.63 -2.42
N TYR A 359 3.92 21.87 -2.49
CA TYR A 359 2.51 22.23 -2.31
C TYR A 359 1.62 21.54 -3.35
N ARG A 360 2.05 21.49 -4.60
CA ARG A 360 1.29 20.81 -5.65
C ARG A 360 1.19 19.31 -5.40
N TYR A 361 2.27 18.67 -4.92
CA TYR A 361 2.23 17.26 -4.57
C TYR A 361 1.52 16.97 -3.24
N LEU A 362 1.48 17.88 -2.28
CA LEU A 362 0.66 17.73 -1.07
C LEU A 362 -0.83 17.70 -1.43
N ARG A 363 -1.28 18.60 -2.32
CA ARG A 363 -2.63 18.56 -2.87
C ARG A 363 -2.91 17.24 -3.60
N PHE A 364 -2.03 16.83 -4.49
CA PHE A 364 -2.15 15.57 -5.23
C PHE A 364 -2.26 14.38 -4.26
N THR A 365 -1.41 14.31 -3.24
CA THR A 365 -1.41 13.23 -2.25
C THR A 365 -2.69 13.22 -1.41
N ALA A 366 -3.18 14.40 -0.98
CA ALA A 366 -4.44 14.51 -0.24
C ALA A 366 -5.62 14.04 -1.09
N LYS A 367 -5.62 14.35 -2.38
CA LYS A 367 -6.67 13.91 -3.31
C LYS A 367 -6.59 12.40 -3.58
N GLU A 368 -5.41 11.82 -3.74
CA GLU A 368 -5.21 10.37 -3.84
C GLU A 368 -5.76 9.66 -2.59
N GLU A 369 -5.43 10.16 -1.39
CA GLU A 369 -5.92 9.62 -0.13
C GLU A 369 -7.45 9.73 -0.02
N TYR A 370 -8.02 10.87 -0.40
CA TYR A 370 -9.47 11.07 -0.40
C TYR A 370 -10.18 10.08 -1.33
N LEU A 371 -9.67 9.91 -2.56
CA LEU A 371 -10.21 8.97 -3.52
C LEU A 371 -10.06 7.51 -3.08
N ALA A 372 -8.96 7.15 -2.41
CA ALA A 372 -8.76 5.81 -1.87
C ALA A 372 -9.73 5.48 -0.74
N LYS A 373 -10.14 6.47 0.06
CA LYS A 373 -11.08 6.29 1.18
C LYS A 373 -12.54 6.31 0.75
N ILE A 374 -12.92 7.29 -0.08
CA ILE A 374 -14.33 7.58 -0.43
C ILE A 374 -14.70 7.06 -1.82
N GLY A 375 -13.73 6.96 -2.72
CA GLY A 375 -13.97 6.56 -4.11
C GLY A 375 -14.40 7.73 -5.01
N ARG A 376 -14.59 7.39 -6.27
CA ARG A 376 -15.18 8.24 -7.30
C ARG A 376 -16.14 7.37 -8.08
N ASP A 377 -17.44 7.57 -7.93
CA ASP A 377 -18.47 6.79 -8.58
C ASP A 377 -18.21 5.25 -8.53
N ASP A 378 -19.00 4.43 -9.15
CA ASP A 378 -18.95 2.95 -9.05
C ASP A 378 -17.72 2.28 -9.71
N ARG A 379 -16.72 3.05 -10.14
CA ARG A 379 -15.65 2.53 -11.01
C ARG A 379 -14.39 2.05 -10.29
N ASN A 380 -14.11 2.53 -9.07
CA ASN A 380 -12.89 2.20 -8.34
C ASN A 380 -13.22 1.65 -6.94
N TYR A 381 -12.57 0.55 -6.56
CA TYR A 381 -12.69 -0.02 -5.23
C TYR A 381 -12.05 0.92 -4.20
N ALA A 382 -12.89 1.51 -3.33
CA ALA A 382 -12.47 2.39 -2.25
C ALA A 382 -12.79 1.76 -0.90
N GLN A 383 -12.15 2.27 0.16
CA GLN A 383 -12.32 1.72 1.51
C GLN A 383 -13.78 1.71 1.97
N ASN A 384 -14.55 2.74 1.66
CA ASN A 384 -15.96 2.84 2.04
C ASN A 384 -16.85 1.74 1.46
N GLN A 385 -16.45 1.10 0.39
CA GLN A 385 -17.22 0.00 -0.21
C GLN A 385 -17.30 -1.22 0.72
N LEU A 386 -16.39 -1.36 1.68
CA LEU A 386 -16.44 -2.40 2.70
C LEU A 386 -17.72 -2.34 3.57
N TRP A 387 -18.34 -1.19 3.72
CA TRP A 387 -19.57 -1.01 4.52
C TRP A 387 -20.73 -0.35 3.78
N CYS A 388 -20.50 0.28 2.63
CA CYS A 388 -21.54 0.92 1.84
C CYS A 388 -22.22 -0.01 0.85
N ARG A 389 -21.56 -1.13 0.44
CA ARG A 389 -22.10 -2.09 -0.53
C ARG A 389 -22.70 -3.30 0.16
N THR A 390 -23.75 -3.84 -0.45
CA THR A 390 -24.37 -5.10 -0.03
C THR A 390 -23.49 -6.31 -0.32
N ASP A 391 -23.72 -7.42 0.36
CA ASP A 391 -23.01 -8.67 0.10
C ASP A 391 -23.20 -9.18 -1.33
N GLU A 392 -24.41 -9.00 -1.89
CA GLU A 392 -24.72 -9.39 -3.26
C GLU A 392 -23.87 -8.60 -4.27
N GLU A 393 -23.75 -7.27 -4.09
CA GLU A 393 -22.89 -6.43 -4.92
C GLU A 393 -21.42 -6.81 -4.81
N LYS A 394 -20.94 -7.09 -3.58
CA LYS A 394 -19.57 -7.52 -3.34
C LYS A 394 -19.28 -8.91 -3.93
N ARG A 395 -20.23 -9.87 -3.79
CA ARG A 395 -20.11 -11.20 -4.42
C ARG A 395 -20.11 -11.08 -5.93
N ALA A 396 -20.99 -10.21 -6.46
CA ALA A 396 -21.05 -9.94 -7.89
C ALA A 396 -19.71 -9.49 -8.45
N ASP A 397 -18.90 -8.74 -7.73
CA ASP A 397 -17.56 -8.31 -8.12
C ASP A 397 -16.44 -9.24 -7.64
N GLY A 398 -16.75 -10.29 -6.88
CA GLY A 398 -15.77 -11.23 -6.33
C GLY A 398 -14.94 -10.65 -5.18
N GLU A 399 -15.42 -9.60 -4.52
CA GLU A 399 -14.68 -8.88 -3.48
C GLU A 399 -14.93 -9.42 -2.06
N ILE A 400 -15.84 -10.36 -1.90
CA ILE A 400 -16.12 -11.06 -0.64
C ILE A 400 -16.19 -12.56 -0.86
N ILE A 401 -15.68 -13.33 0.10
CA ILE A 401 -15.94 -14.76 0.26
C ILE A 401 -16.64 -14.92 1.60
N ALA A 402 -17.87 -15.38 1.61
CA ALA A 402 -18.64 -15.61 2.83
C ALA A 402 -18.92 -17.12 3.02
N SER A 403 -19.55 -17.46 4.15
CA SER A 403 -19.86 -18.86 4.54
C SER A 403 -18.61 -19.76 4.61
N LEU A 404 -17.51 -19.19 5.09
CA LEU A 404 -16.28 -19.92 5.33
C LEU A 404 -16.36 -20.64 6.69
N HIS A 405 -15.92 -21.90 6.73
CA HIS A 405 -15.83 -22.68 7.98
C HIS A 405 -14.36 -22.92 8.32
N LEU A 406 -14.01 -22.68 9.58
CA LEU A 406 -12.65 -22.89 10.06
C LEU A 406 -12.35 -24.38 10.21
N GLU A 407 -11.31 -24.87 9.54
CA GLU A 407 -10.91 -26.29 9.57
C GLU A 407 -9.74 -26.53 10.52
N THR A 408 -8.67 -25.75 10.36
CA THR A 408 -7.44 -25.98 11.12
C THR A 408 -6.75 -24.69 11.53
N PHE A 409 -6.02 -24.81 12.64
CA PHE A 409 -5.09 -23.79 13.14
C PHE A 409 -3.66 -24.28 12.97
N VAL A 410 -2.75 -23.40 12.64
CA VAL A 410 -1.32 -23.70 12.71
C VAL A 410 -0.75 -22.95 13.92
N PRO A 411 -0.32 -23.66 14.97
CA PRO A 411 0.30 -23.06 16.12
C PRO A 411 1.64 -22.44 15.73
N ASP A 412 1.97 -21.31 16.35
CA ASP A 412 3.30 -20.71 16.32
C ASP A 412 4.24 -21.48 17.30
N ASP A 413 5.55 -21.50 17.02
CA ASP A 413 6.59 -22.25 17.76
C ASP A 413 6.73 -21.89 19.26
N GLY A 414 5.98 -20.93 19.75
CA GLY A 414 6.04 -20.51 21.16
C GLY A 414 4.70 -20.52 21.90
N CYS A 415 3.77 -19.72 21.46
CA CYS A 415 2.46 -19.53 22.08
C CYS A 415 1.53 -18.86 21.10
N GLY A 416 0.55 -19.54 20.54
CA GLY A 416 -0.47 -18.93 19.72
C GLY A 416 -0.61 -19.51 18.32
N TYR A 417 -1.34 -18.84 17.50
CA TYR A 417 -1.70 -19.25 16.15
C TYR A 417 -1.18 -18.24 15.12
N ASP A 418 -0.44 -18.73 14.16
CA ASP A 418 0.19 -17.95 13.09
C ASP A 418 -0.70 -17.90 11.84
N SER A 419 -1.44 -18.98 11.55
CA SER A 419 -2.33 -19.05 10.40
C SER A 419 -3.58 -19.88 10.65
N LEU A 420 -4.62 -19.56 9.89
CA LEU A 420 -5.92 -20.22 9.89
C LEU A 420 -6.21 -20.78 8.51
N THR A 421 -6.79 -21.98 8.44
CA THR A 421 -7.27 -22.59 7.20
C THR A 421 -8.78 -22.76 7.26
N PHE A 422 -9.45 -22.25 6.23
CA PHE A 422 -10.90 -22.32 6.08
C PHE A 422 -11.26 -23.19 4.90
N SER A 423 -12.40 -23.93 5.00
CA SER A 423 -13.04 -24.56 3.84
C SER A 423 -13.88 -23.51 3.10
N LEU A 424 -13.84 -23.60 1.78
CA LEU A 424 -14.65 -22.81 0.88
C LEU A 424 -15.98 -23.50 0.61
N PRO A 425 -17.12 -22.77 0.61
CA PRO A 425 -18.38 -23.33 0.13
C PRO A 425 -18.27 -23.68 -1.36
N PRO A 426 -19.08 -24.62 -1.87
CA PRO A 426 -19.19 -24.84 -3.31
C PRO A 426 -19.54 -23.53 -4.01
N LEU A 427 -18.66 -23.05 -4.89
CA LEU A 427 -18.85 -21.80 -5.60
C LEU A 427 -19.88 -22.00 -6.72
N GLU A 428 -20.91 -21.17 -6.77
CA GLU A 428 -21.76 -21.06 -7.94
C GLU A 428 -20.98 -20.40 -9.08
N THR A 429 -21.34 -20.73 -10.33
CA THR A 429 -20.64 -20.19 -11.52
C THR A 429 -20.68 -18.67 -11.61
N THR A 430 -21.58 -18.03 -10.85
CA THR A 430 -21.76 -16.58 -10.78
C THR A 430 -20.90 -15.90 -9.71
N ASP A 431 -20.35 -16.63 -8.73
CA ASP A 431 -19.71 -16.11 -7.52
C ASP A 431 -18.23 -16.44 -7.46
N ILE A 432 -17.50 -16.12 -8.53
CA ILE A 432 -16.06 -16.42 -8.61
C ILE A 432 -15.26 -15.38 -7.81
N PRO A 433 -14.57 -15.79 -6.71
CA PRO A 433 -13.81 -14.86 -5.88
C PRO A 433 -12.60 -14.27 -6.60
N ASN A 434 -12.35 -12.98 -6.38
CA ASN A 434 -11.23 -12.25 -6.95
C ASN A 434 -10.00 -12.23 -6.04
N PHE A 435 -9.74 -13.32 -5.33
CA PHE A 435 -8.66 -13.43 -4.35
C PHE A 435 -7.50 -14.26 -4.89
N ARG A 436 -6.29 -13.93 -4.40
CA ARG A 436 -5.06 -14.63 -4.78
C ARG A 436 -4.02 -14.58 -3.67
N ARG A 437 -3.06 -15.50 -3.71
CA ARG A 437 -1.93 -15.52 -2.80
C ARG A 437 -1.20 -14.16 -2.75
N GLY A 438 -0.94 -13.68 -1.53
CA GLY A 438 -0.27 -12.41 -1.25
C GLY A 438 -1.20 -11.22 -1.10
N ASP A 439 -2.51 -11.37 -1.32
CA ASP A 439 -3.45 -10.29 -1.07
C ASP A 439 -3.57 -10.02 0.43
N MET A 440 -3.65 -8.75 0.79
CA MET A 440 -3.98 -8.31 2.13
C MET A 440 -5.48 -8.47 2.32
N VAL A 441 -5.86 -9.16 3.38
CA VAL A 441 -7.27 -9.47 3.66
C VAL A 441 -7.63 -9.10 5.10
N LEU A 442 -8.90 -8.81 5.27
CA LEU A 442 -9.56 -8.78 6.58
C LEU A 442 -10.64 -9.86 6.63
N PHE A 443 -10.84 -10.41 7.80
CA PHE A 443 -11.90 -11.41 8.01
C PHE A 443 -12.57 -11.19 9.34
N TYR A 444 -13.83 -11.63 9.43
CA TYR A 444 -14.69 -11.46 10.59
C TYR A 444 -15.74 -12.56 10.67
N ILE A 445 -16.31 -12.72 11.88
CA ILE A 445 -17.43 -13.65 12.12
C ILE A 445 -18.69 -13.08 11.47
N LYS A 446 -19.39 -13.90 10.68
CA LYS A 446 -20.61 -13.56 9.97
C LYS A 446 -21.74 -14.51 10.30
N GLU A 447 -22.48 -14.20 11.36
CA GLU A 447 -23.62 -15.00 11.83
C GLU A 447 -24.96 -14.49 11.31
N LYS A 448 -25.04 -13.18 10.98
CA LYS A 448 -26.24 -12.53 10.47
C LYS A 448 -25.97 -11.93 9.09
N THR A 449 -27.04 -11.74 8.33
CA THR A 449 -26.97 -11.12 7.00
C THR A 449 -26.45 -9.69 7.02
N ASP A 450 -26.70 -8.94 8.10
CA ASP A 450 -26.26 -7.57 8.30
C ASP A 450 -24.86 -7.44 8.95
N ASP A 451 -24.24 -8.56 9.35
CA ASP A 451 -22.87 -8.55 9.85
C ASP A 451 -21.88 -8.16 8.74
N ASN A 452 -21.05 -7.17 9.04
CA ASN A 452 -20.01 -6.65 8.16
C ASN A 452 -18.84 -6.07 8.99
N VAL A 453 -17.87 -5.49 8.32
CA VAL A 453 -16.66 -4.92 8.95
C VAL A 453 -16.94 -3.79 9.96
N SER A 454 -18.11 -3.14 9.89
CA SER A 454 -18.48 -2.06 10.81
C SER A 454 -19.27 -2.52 12.04
N THR A 455 -19.83 -3.74 12.00
CA THR A 455 -20.60 -4.31 13.11
C THR A 455 -19.84 -5.37 13.89
N ARG A 456 -18.75 -5.89 13.33
CA ARG A 456 -17.94 -6.96 13.92
C ARG A 456 -16.50 -6.52 14.14
N GLN A 457 -15.83 -7.20 15.07
CA GLN A 457 -14.36 -7.13 15.15
C GLN A 457 -13.75 -7.68 13.87
N VAL A 458 -12.74 -6.98 13.32
CA VAL A 458 -12.01 -7.44 12.15
C VAL A 458 -10.63 -7.96 12.51
N HIS A 459 -10.25 -9.07 11.89
CA HIS A 459 -8.91 -9.61 11.91
C HIS A 459 -8.23 -9.34 10.59
N LYS A 460 -6.94 -9.01 10.60
CA LYS A 460 -6.16 -8.69 9.41
C LYS A 460 -5.12 -9.77 9.14
N GLY A 461 -4.93 -10.10 7.88
CA GLY A 461 -3.97 -11.11 7.47
C GLY A 461 -3.49 -10.98 6.04
N THR A 462 -2.69 -11.96 5.64
CA THR A 462 -2.23 -12.13 4.25
C THR A 462 -2.70 -13.47 3.75
N LEU A 463 -3.26 -13.53 2.56
CA LEU A 463 -3.69 -14.75 1.93
C LEU A 463 -2.48 -15.58 1.49
N LEU A 464 -2.23 -16.69 2.17
CA LEU A 464 -1.09 -17.58 1.94
C LEU A 464 -1.38 -18.62 0.85
N HIS A 465 -2.63 -19.09 0.77
CA HIS A 465 -3.09 -20.08 -0.19
C HIS A 465 -4.58 -19.92 -0.46
N ILE A 466 -4.98 -20.19 -1.69
CA ILE A 466 -6.38 -20.33 -2.10
C ILE A 466 -6.44 -21.30 -3.27
N ASP A 467 -7.35 -22.28 -3.17
CA ASP A 467 -7.71 -23.20 -4.25
C ASP A 467 -9.24 -23.36 -4.32
N ALA A 468 -9.75 -24.39 -4.97
CA ALA A 468 -11.19 -24.62 -5.11
C ALA A 468 -11.91 -24.99 -3.81
N HIS A 469 -11.19 -25.44 -2.79
CA HIS A 469 -11.74 -26.04 -1.57
C HIS A 469 -11.27 -25.36 -0.30
N THR A 470 -10.08 -24.75 -0.30
CA THR A 470 -9.44 -24.24 0.89
C THR A 470 -8.87 -22.85 0.72
N LEU A 471 -8.89 -22.10 1.81
CA LEU A 471 -8.32 -20.75 1.91
C LEU A 471 -7.49 -20.69 3.18
N LYS A 472 -6.19 -20.27 3.07
CA LYS A 472 -5.28 -20.14 4.21
C LYS A 472 -4.85 -18.70 4.39
N ILE A 473 -5.04 -18.16 5.60
CA ILE A 473 -4.69 -16.80 5.98
C ILE A 473 -3.58 -16.84 7.03
N GLY A 474 -2.46 -16.16 6.77
CA GLY A 474 -1.44 -15.84 7.78
C GLY A 474 -1.90 -14.62 8.59
N LEU A 475 -1.96 -14.76 9.90
CA LEU A 475 -2.40 -13.69 10.79
C LEU A 475 -1.35 -12.58 10.88
N ARG A 476 -1.80 -11.33 10.82
CA ARG A 476 -0.92 -10.17 11.06
C ARG A 476 -0.55 -10.04 12.54
N GLN A 477 -1.46 -10.43 13.42
CA GLN A 477 -1.30 -10.42 14.87
C GLN A 477 -1.57 -11.83 15.40
N HIS A 478 -0.57 -12.42 16.02
CA HIS A 478 -0.68 -13.76 16.60
C HIS A 478 -1.65 -13.72 17.77
N GLN A 479 -2.58 -14.69 17.80
CA GLN A 479 -3.52 -14.88 18.88
C GLN A 479 -3.17 -16.17 19.63
N HIS A 480 -3.30 -16.17 20.94
CA HIS A 480 -2.82 -17.28 21.78
C HIS A 480 -3.90 -18.32 22.09
N SER A 481 -5.17 -18.01 21.87
CA SER A 481 -6.28 -18.90 22.18
C SER A 481 -7.11 -19.24 20.94
N ALA A 482 -7.35 -20.53 20.74
CA ALA A 482 -8.23 -21.05 19.69
C ALA A 482 -9.69 -20.58 19.89
N SER A 483 -10.11 -20.31 21.13
CA SER A 483 -11.49 -19.87 21.41
C SER A 483 -11.82 -18.48 20.86
N ILE A 484 -10.81 -17.69 20.42
CA ILE A 484 -11.01 -16.44 19.70
C ILE A 484 -11.59 -16.69 18.30
N PHE A 485 -11.32 -17.89 17.74
CA PHE A 485 -11.76 -18.31 16.43
C PHE A 485 -12.66 -19.56 16.54
N PRO A 486 -13.93 -19.43 16.98
CA PRO A 486 -14.82 -20.58 17.14
C PRO A 486 -15.06 -21.27 15.79
N PRO A 487 -14.89 -22.59 15.70
CA PRO A 487 -15.07 -23.33 14.44
C PRO A 487 -16.54 -23.57 14.06
N GLU A 488 -17.46 -23.35 14.98
CA GLU A 488 -18.91 -23.55 14.82
C GLU A 488 -19.64 -22.38 14.16
N VAL A 489 -18.95 -21.27 13.90
CA VAL A 489 -19.52 -20.08 13.23
C VAL A 489 -19.00 -19.93 11.80
N GLU A 490 -19.71 -19.15 11.01
CA GLU A 490 -19.27 -18.78 9.66
C GLU A 490 -18.41 -17.51 9.69
N TYR A 491 -17.51 -17.44 8.71
CA TYR A 491 -16.63 -16.29 8.50
C TYR A 491 -16.82 -15.69 7.11
N ALA A 492 -16.49 -14.40 7.00
CA ALA A 492 -16.33 -13.73 5.72
C ALA A 492 -14.94 -13.15 5.60
N VAL A 493 -14.42 -13.12 4.37
CA VAL A 493 -13.11 -12.55 4.00
C VAL A 493 -13.31 -11.49 2.93
N GLU A 494 -12.71 -10.31 3.12
CA GLU A 494 -12.73 -9.20 2.18
C GLU A 494 -11.31 -8.64 1.97
N HIS A 495 -11.07 -7.86 0.91
CA HIS A 495 -9.77 -7.20 0.71
C HIS A 495 -9.52 -6.09 1.73
N ASP A 496 -8.31 -6.03 2.32
CA ASP A 496 -7.90 -4.92 3.19
C ASP A 496 -7.34 -3.78 2.34
N VAL A 497 -8.07 -2.67 2.27
CA VAL A 497 -7.61 -1.44 1.61
C VAL A 497 -6.78 -0.64 2.61
N SER A 498 -5.45 -0.70 2.46
CA SER A 498 -4.52 -0.11 3.44
C SER A 498 -4.27 1.38 3.23
N ASP A 499 -4.47 2.19 4.28
CA ASP A 499 -4.14 3.62 4.35
C ASP A 499 -2.63 3.90 4.53
N SER A 500 -1.82 2.87 4.76
CA SER A 500 -0.44 3.05 5.25
C SER A 500 0.53 3.70 4.25
N VAL A 501 0.18 3.73 2.96
CA VAL A 501 1.03 4.25 1.88
C VAL A 501 1.13 5.77 1.94
N PHE A 502 0.04 6.48 2.20
CA PHE A 502 -0.03 7.95 2.11
C PHE A 502 0.88 8.66 3.11
N GLY A 503 0.97 8.17 4.33
CA GLY A 503 1.88 8.73 5.33
C GLY A 503 3.37 8.71 4.92
N GLY A 504 3.77 7.78 4.04
CA GLY A 504 5.09 7.75 3.43
C GLY A 504 5.31 8.89 2.44
N LEU A 505 4.29 9.19 1.62
CA LEU A 505 4.31 10.27 0.62
C LEU A 505 4.46 11.63 1.29
N TYR A 506 3.64 11.94 2.29
CA TYR A 506 3.71 13.19 3.05
C TYR A 506 5.09 13.39 3.69
N ARG A 507 5.64 12.36 4.35
CA ARG A 507 6.98 12.42 4.97
C ARG A 507 8.09 12.64 3.95
N ASN A 508 8.01 12.00 2.79
CA ASN A 508 9.00 12.18 1.73
C ASN A 508 8.98 13.60 1.16
N LEU A 509 7.79 14.19 0.96
CA LEU A 509 7.65 15.57 0.52
C LEU A 509 8.25 16.56 1.53
N TYR A 510 7.96 16.36 2.81
CA TYR A 510 8.57 17.20 3.85
C TYR A 510 10.09 16.98 3.97
N THR A 511 10.55 15.74 3.82
CA THR A 511 11.99 15.43 3.80
C THR A 511 12.71 16.15 2.65
N PHE A 512 12.10 16.17 1.45
CA PHE A 512 12.60 16.92 0.32
C PHE A 512 12.60 18.43 0.60
N LEU A 513 11.54 18.96 1.21
CA LEU A 513 11.47 20.40 1.58
C LEU A 513 12.58 20.80 2.55
N CYS A 514 13.01 19.89 3.43
CA CYS A 514 14.11 20.11 4.38
C CYS A 514 15.51 19.87 3.80
N ALA A 515 15.62 19.39 2.56
CA ALA A 515 16.90 19.04 1.97
C ALA A 515 17.75 20.30 1.65
N PRO A 516 19.09 20.18 1.56
CA PRO A 516 19.95 21.29 1.12
C PRO A 516 19.55 21.81 -0.27
N HIS A 517 19.56 23.13 -0.49
CA HIS A 517 19.15 23.78 -1.73
C HIS A 517 19.79 23.18 -2.99
N LYS A 518 21.09 22.89 -2.96
CA LYS A 518 21.79 22.24 -4.09
C LYS A 518 21.18 20.88 -4.44
N ARG A 519 20.76 20.10 -3.42
CA ARG A 519 20.15 18.79 -3.64
C ARG A 519 18.72 18.95 -4.18
N GLN A 520 17.97 19.94 -3.71
CA GLN A 520 16.65 20.28 -4.25
C GLN A 520 16.74 20.67 -5.72
N GLU A 521 17.66 21.58 -6.08
CA GLU A 521 17.88 22.04 -7.44
C GLU A 521 18.27 20.91 -8.39
N LEU A 522 19.15 20.00 -7.95
CA LEU A 522 19.53 18.81 -8.70
C LEU A 522 18.34 17.89 -8.97
N LEU A 523 17.57 17.56 -7.92
CA LEU A 523 16.40 16.68 -8.02
C LEU A 523 15.26 17.30 -8.81
N LEU A 524 15.11 18.62 -8.78
CA LEU A 524 14.17 19.36 -9.62
C LEU A 524 14.63 19.48 -11.08
N GLY A 525 15.90 19.15 -11.40
CA GLY A 525 16.48 19.33 -12.74
C GLY A 525 16.75 20.79 -13.10
N ILE A 526 16.86 21.69 -12.11
CA ILE A 526 17.27 23.09 -12.27
C ILE A 526 18.76 23.10 -12.56
N THR A 527 19.54 22.46 -11.70
CA THR A 527 20.99 22.27 -11.89
C THR A 527 21.22 20.97 -12.66
N PRO A 528 22.01 20.99 -13.76
CA PRO A 528 22.34 19.78 -14.50
C PRO A 528 23.24 18.86 -13.69
N PRO A 529 23.14 17.51 -13.91
CA PRO A 529 24.05 16.58 -13.27
C PRO A 529 25.47 16.75 -13.81
N MET A 530 26.44 16.65 -12.91
CA MET A 530 27.85 16.70 -13.28
C MET A 530 28.33 15.33 -13.72
N THR A 531 29.25 15.33 -14.69
CA THR A 531 29.94 14.13 -15.19
C THR A 531 31.46 14.35 -15.14
N ASP A 532 32.20 13.26 -14.87
CA ASP A 532 33.66 13.23 -14.93
C ASP A 532 34.11 12.23 -16.01
N PRO A 533 34.38 12.69 -17.24
CA PRO A 533 34.77 11.82 -18.35
C PRO A 533 36.12 11.12 -18.15
N THR A 534 36.89 11.48 -17.13
CA THR A 534 38.20 10.83 -16.84
C THR A 534 38.03 9.50 -16.09
N GLN A 535 36.83 9.20 -15.57
CA GLN A 535 36.56 7.95 -14.88
C GLN A 535 36.42 6.80 -15.89
N GLU A 536 37.34 5.84 -15.83
CA GLU A 536 37.31 4.64 -16.67
C GLU A 536 36.83 3.42 -15.87
N ILE A 537 36.14 2.49 -16.53
CA ILE A 537 35.78 1.20 -15.95
C ILE A 537 37.05 0.33 -15.81
N ALA A 538 37.09 -0.48 -14.77
CA ALA A 538 38.21 -1.37 -14.53
C ALA A 538 37.93 -2.81 -15.01
N GLY A 539 36.66 -3.20 -15.12
CA GLY A 539 36.23 -4.51 -15.60
C GLY A 539 35.73 -4.49 -17.05
N HIS A 540 35.46 -5.69 -17.58
CA HIS A 540 34.69 -5.92 -18.80
C HIS A 540 33.47 -6.77 -18.48
N TYR A 541 32.31 -6.37 -18.99
CA TYR A 541 31.02 -6.94 -18.62
C TYR A 541 30.31 -7.59 -19.80
N PRO A 542 29.47 -8.62 -19.56
CA PRO A 542 28.77 -9.33 -20.61
C PRO A 542 27.80 -8.41 -21.36
N GLY A 543 27.84 -8.47 -22.71
CA GLY A 543 26.97 -7.67 -23.58
C GLY A 543 27.73 -6.56 -24.31
N GLU A 544 27.34 -6.33 -25.55
CA GLU A 544 28.08 -5.43 -26.47
C GLU A 544 28.10 -3.96 -26.01
N ASP A 545 26.98 -3.51 -25.39
CA ASP A 545 26.83 -2.13 -24.94
C ASP A 545 27.07 -1.95 -23.41
N THR A 546 27.26 -3.02 -22.66
CA THR A 546 27.27 -2.99 -21.19
C THR A 546 28.44 -2.17 -20.64
N ASP A 547 29.62 -2.32 -21.20
CA ASP A 547 30.80 -1.54 -20.79
C ASP A 547 30.56 -0.02 -20.95
N THR A 548 29.90 0.38 -22.04
CA THR A 548 29.55 1.78 -22.27
C THR A 548 28.57 2.30 -21.21
N ILE A 549 27.56 1.48 -20.84
CA ILE A 549 26.57 1.84 -19.85
C ILE A 549 27.19 1.94 -18.46
N VAL A 550 28.01 0.95 -18.07
CA VAL A 550 28.72 0.96 -16.78
C VAL A 550 29.64 2.17 -16.70
N ARG A 551 30.33 2.53 -17.81
CA ARG A 551 31.15 3.75 -17.92
C ARG A 551 30.29 5.01 -17.71
N THR A 552 29.16 5.15 -18.39
CA THR A 552 28.23 6.28 -18.19
C THR A 552 27.83 6.45 -16.72
N VAL A 553 27.47 5.35 -16.05
CA VAL A 553 27.14 5.38 -14.61
C VAL A 553 28.36 5.75 -13.76
N LYS A 554 29.55 5.27 -14.11
CA LYS A 554 30.77 5.57 -13.36
C LYS A 554 31.17 7.03 -13.51
N GLN A 555 31.08 7.59 -14.70
CA GLN A 555 31.36 8.98 -15.03
C GLN A 555 30.33 9.96 -14.43
N ALA A 556 29.08 9.55 -14.24
CA ALA A 556 28.11 10.38 -13.56
C ALA A 556 28.51 10.62 -12.10
N SER A 557 28.63 11.90 -11.69
CA SER A 557 28.95 12.27 -10.32
C SER A 557 27.71 12.37 -9.45
N ASP A 558 26.58 12.85 -10.01
CA ASP A 558 25.32 13.05 -9.27
C ASP A 558 24.30 11.95 -9.55
N TYR A 559 23.94 11.77 -10.83
CA TYR A 559 23.04 10.68 -11.22
C TYR A 559 23.19 10.26 -12.67
N ALA A 560 22.74 9.04 -12.96
CA ALA A 560 22.60 8.51 -14.32
C ALA A 560 21.20 7.93 -14.55
N LEU A 561 20.70 8.00 -15.78
CA LEU A 561 19.45 7.41 -16.23
C LEU A 561 19.74 6.29 -17.23
N ILE A 562 19.12 5.13 -17.01
CA ILE A 562 19.23 3.98 -17.92
C ILE A 562 17.85 3.68 -18.47
N VAL A 563 17.66 3.95 -19.76
CA VAL A 563 16.44 3.64 -20.50
C VAL A 563 16.61 2.27 -21.14
N GLY A 564 15.80 1.31 -20.73
CA GLY A 564 15.94 -0.06 -21.25
C GLY A 564 14.61 -0.65 -21.71
N ALA A 565 14.55 -1.07 -22.95
CA ALA A 565 13.40 -1.75 -23.55
C ALA A 565 13.09 -3.09 -22.83
N PRO A 566 11.89 -3.69 -23.06
CA PRO A 566 11.55 -5.00 -22.53
C PRO A 566 12.56 -6.07 -22.95
N GLY A 567 13.02 -6.87 -21.99
CA GLY A 567 13.97 -7.96 -22.27
C GLY A 567 15.41 -7.53 -22.57
N ALA A 568 15.75 -6.24 -22.38
CA ALA A 568 17.10 -5.73 -22.63
C ALA A 568 18.12 -6.05 -21.52
N GLY A 569 17.75 -6.82 -20.49
CA GLY A 569 18.67 -7.23 -19.42
C GLY A 569 18.97 -6.13 -18.41
N LYS A 570 18.04 -5.20 -18.18
CA LYS A 570 18.16 -4.10 -17.19
C LYS A 570 18.68 -4.58 -15.86
N THR A 571 18.02 -5.57 -15.25
CA THR A 571 18.36 -6.11 -13.92
C THR A 571 19.44 -7.17 -14.00
N SER A 572 19.26 -8.18 -14.87
CA SER A 572 20.12 -9.38 -14.94
C SER A 572 21.52 -9.13 -15.50
N ILE A 573 21.69 -8.09 -16.32
CA ILE A 573 22.98 -7.75 -16.92
C ILE A 573 23.45 -6.39 -16.41
N VAL A 574 22.71 -5.32 -16.67
CA VAL A 574 23.20 -3.95 -16.46
C VAL A 574 23.30 -3.60 -14.98
N LEU A 575 22.23 -3.79 -14.19
CA LEU A 575 22.28 -3.54 -12.75
C LEU A 575 23.35 -4.39 -12.11
N ARG A 576 23.41 -5.69 -12.45
CA ARG A 576 24.45 -6.59 -11.95
C ARG A 576 25.86 -6.07 -12.25
N SER A 577 26.15 -5.67 -13.49
CA SER A 577 27.47 -5.19 -13.89
C SER A 577 27.87 -3.88 -13.20
N ILE A 578 26.91 -2.96 -13.00
CA ILE A 578 27.14 -1.72 -12.24
C ILE A 578 27.50 -2.05 -10.78
N VAL A 579 26.76 -2.96 -10.17
CA VAL A 579 27.03 -3.40 -8.78
C VAL A 579 28.39 -4.08 -8.70
N GLU A 580 28.71 -4.96 -9.63
CA GLU A 580 29.98 -5.67 -9.72
C GLU A 580 31.16 -4.72 -9.85
N GLU A 581 31.11 -3.74 -10.78
CA GLU A 581 32.13 -2.70 -10.94
C GLU A 581 32.32 -1.90 -9.66
N HIS A 582 31.23 -1.45 -9.02
CA HIS A 582 31.31 -0.67 -7.80
C HIS A 582 31.81 -1.50 -6.60
N TYR A 583 31.35 -2.73 -6.46
CA TYR A 583 31.72 -3.63 -5.37
C TYR A 583 33.21 -4.03 -5.44
N ARG A 584 33.72 -4.34 -6.65
CA ARG A 584 35.12 -4.75 -6.84
C ARG A 584 36.11 -3.59 -6.71
N HIS A 585 35.76 -2.42 -7.19
CA HIS A 585 36.70 -1.32 -7.41
C HIS A 585 36.53 -0.12 -6.48
N THR A 586 35.58 -0.18 -5.54
CA THR A 586 35.39 0.84 -4.48
C THR A 586 35.14 0.16 -3.15
N SER A 587 35.23 0.94 -2.07
CA SER A 587 34.83 0.52 -0.71
C SER A 587 33.43 1.02 -0.32
N GLY A 588 32.74 1.69 -1.23
CA GLY A 588 31.45 2.34 -0.95
C GLY A 588 30.30 1.36 -0.75
N ASN A 589 29.28 1.79 0.00
CA ASN A 589 28.07 1.02 0.20
C ASN A 589 27.07 1.25 -0.94
N ILE A 590 26.25 0.24 -1.21
CA ILE A 590 25.28 0.21 -2.31
C ILE A 590 23.88 -0.01 -1.73
N LEU A 591 22.93 0.82 -2.14
CA LEU A 591 21.51 0.64 -1.86
C LEU A 591 20.80 0.27 -3.15
N LEU A 592 20.11 -0.88 -3.16
CA LEU A 592 19.32 -1.36 -4.29
C LEU A 592 17.85 -1.33 -3.94
N MET A 593 17.06 -0.67 -4.75
CA MET A 593 15.62 -0.51 -4.50
C MET A 593 14.82 -0.84 -5.75
N ALA A 594 13.60 -1.37 -5.54
CA ALA A 594 12.61 -1.54 -6.60
C ALA A 594 11.20 -1.28 -6.07
N TYR A 595 10.23 -1.16 -6.98
CA TYR A 595 8.84 -0.90 -6.61
C TYR A 595 8.16 -2.10 -5.95
N THR A 596 8.38 -3.31 -6.48
CA THR A 596 7.71 -4.55 -6.05
C THR A 596 8.68 -5.53 -5.38
N ASN A 597 8.16 -6.41 -4.51
CA ASN A 597 8.95 -7.51 -3.92
C ASN A 597 9.51 -8.45 -5.00
N ARG A 598 8.77 -8.70 -6.06
CA ARG A 598 9.24 -9.51 -7.18
C ARG A 598 10.47 -8.89 -7.87
N ALA A 599 10.47 -7.59 -8.13
CA ALA A 599 11.63 -6.92 -8.70
C ALA A 599 12.83 -6.95 -7.74
N VAL A 600 12.58 -6.89 -6.43
CA VAL A 600 13.61 -7.11 -5.40
C VAL A 600 14.17 -8.54 -5.45
N ASP A 601 13.32 -9.56 -5.66
CA ASP A 601 13.78 -10.95 -5.86
C ASP A 601 14.63 -11.11 -7.12
N GLU A 602 14.30 -10.41 -8.21
CA GLU A 602 15.12 -10.38 -9.44
C GLU A 602 16.48 -9.71 -9.19
N ILE A 603 16.54 -8.63 -8.39
CA ILE A 603 17.80 -8.02 -7.94
C ILE A 603 18.61 -9.02 -7.11
N CYS A 604 18.00 -9.73 -6.15
CA CYS A 604 18.68 -10.75 -5.36
C CYS A 604 19.25 -11.88 -6.25
N SER A 605 18.48 -12.35 -7.23
CA SER A 605 18.93 -13.33 -8.22
C SER A 605 20.13 -12.82 -9.03
N ALA A 606 20.12 -11.54 -9.44
CA ALA A 606 21.24 -10.93 -10.15
C ALA A 606 22.49 -10.85 -9.27
N LEU A 607 22.37 -10.50 -7.99
CA LEU A 607 23.48 -10.46 -7.04
C LEU A 607 24.10 -11.85 -6.81
N GLU A 608 23.27 -12.89 -6.65
CA GLU A 608 23.78 -14.26 -6.45
C GLU A 608 24.43 -14.86 -7.70
N SER A 609 24.19 -14.28 -8.88
CA SER A 609 24.88 -14.65 -10.12
C SER A 609 26.24 -14.00 -10.29
N ILE A 610 26.66 -13.09 -9.43
CA ILE A 610 28.00 -12.49 -9.41
C ILE A 610 28.98 -13.54 -8.85
N GLU A 611 30.11 -13.73 -9.53
CA GLU A 611 31.10 -14.77 -9.18
C GLU A 611 31.60 -14.69 -7.74
N GLU A 612 31.83 -13.49 -7.23
CA GLU A 612 32.27 -13.24 -5.85
C GLU A 612 31.18 -13.45 -4.79
N GLN A 613 29.94 -13.68 -5.19
CA GLN A 613 28.78 -13.84 -4.32
C GLN A 613 28.73 -12.78 -3.20
N PRO A 614 28.57 -11.51 -3.51
CA PRO A 614 28.65 -10.44 -2.50
C PRO A 614 27.61 -10.65 -1.42
N GLN A 615 28.02 -10.42 -0.16
CA GLN A 615 27.10 -10.45 0.97
C GLN A 615 26.16 -9.25 0.89
N TYR A 616 24.87 -9.49 1.10
CA TYR A 616 23.86 -8.44 1.12
C TYR A 616 22.78 -8.69 2.17
N ILE A 617 22.13 -7.63 2.61
CA ILE A 617 20.99 -7.67 3.53
C ILE A 617 19.73 -7.33 2.74
N ARG A 618 18.74 -8.21 2.79
CA ARG A 618 17.38 -7.93 2.30
C ARG A 618 16.52 -7.43 3.46
N ILE A 619 15.88 -6.25 3.27
CA ILE A 619 14.94 -5.66 4.23
C ILE A 619 13.53 -5.79 3.66
N GLY A 620 12.60 -6.40 4.42
CA GLY A 620 11.22 -6.61 3.99
C GLY A 620 10.44 -7.52 4.93
N ASN A 621 9.26 -7.95 4.47
CA ASN A 621 8.45 -8.98 5.13
C ASN A 621 8.80 -10.36 4.54
N GLU A 622 9.00 -11.36 5.40
CA GLU A 622 9.35 -12.73 5.01
C GLU A 622 8.26 -13.39 4.14
N GLN A 623 6.99 -13.15 4.45
CA GLN A 623 5.87 -13.71 3.69
C GLN A 623 5.84 -13.26 2.22
N ASN A 624 6.44 -12.11 1.92
CA ASN A 624 6.53 -11.51 0.59
C ASN A 624 7.89 -11.71 -0.08
N CYS A 625 8.76 -12.53 0.51
CA CYS A 625 10.07 -12.88 0.00
C CYS A 625 10.02 -14.23 -0.72
N ASP A 626 10.73 -14.37 -1.85
CA ASP A 626 10.96 -15.68 -2.44
C ASP A 626 11.78 -16.53 -1.43
N PRO A 627 11.33 -17.77 -1.09
CA PRO A 627 12.02 -18.63 -0.12
C PRO A 627 13.51 -18.84 -0.41
N ARG A 628 13.94 -18.78 -1.68
CA ARG A 628 15.35 -18.88 -2.08
C ARG A 628 16.23 -17.82 -1.40
N PHE A 629 15.68 -16.64 -1.13
CA PHE A 629 16.41 -15.49 -0.56
C PHE A 629 16.08 -15.24 0.92
N ALA A 630 15.29 -16.09 1.57
CA ALA A 630 14.90 -15.94 2.97
C ALA A 630 16.15 -15.85 3.88
N HIS A 631 17.21 -16.60 3.58
CA HIS A 631 18.47 -16.61 4.32
C HIS A 631 19.21 -15.25 4.31
N ARG A 632 18.85 -14.33 3.41
CA ARG A 632 19.38 -12.95 3.31
C ARG A 632 18.52 -11.91 4.01
N MET A 633 17.37 -12.32 4.53
CA MET A 633 16.50 -11.40 5.26
C MET A 633 17.19 -10.93 6.55
N LEU A 634 17.04 -9.63 6.86
CA LEU A 634 17.60 -9.06 8.09
C LEU A 634 17.15 -9.83 9.34
N SER A 635 15.88 -10.23 9.41
CA SER A 635 15.31 -11.05 10.50
C SER A 635 16.04 -12.38 10.66
N HIS A 636 16.29 -13.10 9.58
CA HIS A 636 17.05 -14.37 9.61
C HIS A 636 18.51 -14.16 10.01
N LEU A 637 19.18 -13.16 9.43
CA LEU A 637 20.57 -12.85 9.73
C LEU A 637 20.78 -12.42 11.19
N THR A 638 19.79 -11.76 11.80
CA THR A 638 19.89 -11.30 13.19
C THR A 638 19.38 -12.32 14.21
N ALA A 639 18.65 -13.35 13.81
CA ALA A 639 18.03 -14.33 14.71
C ALA A 639 19.06 -15.10 15.57
N SER A 640 20.27 -15.35 15.04
CA SER A 640 21.34 -16.06 15.72
C SER A 640 22.30 -15.16 16.50
N LEU A 641 22.20 -13.82 16.36
CA LEU A 641 23.12 -12.88 16.97
C LEU A 641 22.81 -12.70 18.46
N ALA A 642 23.86 -12.66 19.27
CA ALA A 642 23.73 -12.65 20.73
C ALA A 642 23.50 -11.26 21.32
N ASN A 643 23.93 -10.21 20.63
CA ASN A 643 23.92 -8.85 21.19
C ASN A 643 23.82 -7.76 20.11
N ARG A 644 23.57 -6.53 20.58
CA ARG A 644 23.40 -5.32 19.77
C ARG A 644 24.62 -5.00 18.90
N GLU A 645 25.85 -5.19 19.43
CA GLU A 645 27.06 -4.84 18.68
C GLU A 645 27.25 -5.77 17.47
N GLU A 646 26.93 -7.04 17.59
CA GLU A 646 26.95 -7.98 16.47
C GLU A 646 25.96 -7.58 15.38
N VAL A 647 24.75 -7.16 15.77
CA VAL A 647 23.74 -6.64 14.81
C VAL A 647 24.26 -5.37 14.14
N ARG A 648 24.86 -4.47 14.90
CA ARG A 648 25.45 -3.24 14.37
C ARG A 648 26.58 -3.54 13.40
N SER A 649 27.50 -4.44 13.75
CA SER A 649 28.59 -4.88 12.88
C SER A 649 28.04 -5.51 11.59
N LEU A 650 27.08 -6.40 11.69
CA LEU A 650 26.41 -6.98 10.50
C LEU A 650 25.91 -5.89 9.55
N ILE A 651 25.20 -4.88 10.08
CA ILE A 651 24.64 -3.79 9.27
C ILE A 651 25.75 -2.91 8.68
N THR A 652 26.78 -2.56 9.48
CA THR A 652 27.85 -1.66 9.02
C THR A 652 28.80 -2.34 8.03
N ASP A 653 29.10 -3.61 8.23
CA ASP A 653 30.09 -4.34 7.44
C ASP A 653 29.51 -4.89 6.12
N THR A 654 28.21 -5.20 6.09
CA THR A 654 27.55 -5.64 4.85
C THR A 654 27.32 -4.47 3.93
N ARG A 655 28.05 -4.41 2.81
CA ARG A 655 28.07 -3.25 1.92
C ARG A 655 26.80 -3.05 1.09
N ILE A 656 26.03 -4.10 0.82
CA ILE A 656 24.86 -4.06 -0.05
C ILE A 656 23.58 -4.23 0.77
N VAL A 657 22.63 -3.34 0.58
CA VAL A 657 21.29 -3.41 1.16
C VAL A 657 20.26 -3.39 0.03
N VAL A 658 19.28 -4.28 0.12
CA VAL A 658 18.23 -4.47 -0.90
C VAL A 658 16.85 -4.39 -0.25
N GLY A 659 15.89 -3.70 -0.89
CA GLY A 659 14.51 -3.64 -0.39
C GLY A 659 13.56 -2.91 -1.31
N THR A 660 12.26 -2.98 -1.03
CA THR A 660 11.29 -2.15 -1.76
C THR A 660 11.39 -0.70 -1.30
N ILE A 661 11.03 0.24 -2.17
CA ILE A 661 10.99 1.68 -1.85
C ILE A 661 10.11 1.93 -0.62
N SER A 662 8.94 1.30 -0.55
CA SER A 662 8.03 1.42 0.59
C SER A 662 8.70 0.97 1.90
N THR A 663 9.39 -0.16 1.87
CA THR A 663 10.12 -0.68 3.04
C THR A 663 11.24 0.26 3.47
N ILE A 664 12.08 0.72 2.53
CA ILE A 664 13.21 1.62 2.82
C ILE A 664 12.72 2.98 3.34
N THR A 665 11.61 3.51 2.79
CA THR A 665 10.97 4.75 3.28
C THR A 665 10.57 4.65 4.74
N THR A 666 10.14 3.48 5.20
CA THR A 666 9.72 3.26 6.60
C THR A 666 10.88 2.97 7.55
N ARG A 667 12.13 2.93 7.06
CA ARG A 667 13.34 2.60 7.82
C ARG A 667 14.38 3.74 7.78
N PRO A 668 14.05 4.96 8.26
CA PRO A 668 14.97 6.10 8.25
C PRO A 668 16.26 5.83 9.04
N GLU A 669 16.23 4.93 10.01
CA GLU A 669 17.38 4.49 10.81
C GLU A 669 18.48 3.84 9.96
N LEU A 670 18.16 3.31 8.78
CA LEU A 670 19.16 2.76 7.86
C LEU A 670 20.15 3.85 7.40
N PHE A 671 19.67 5.05 7.13
CA PHE A 671 20.49 6.19 6.69
C PHE A 671 21.30 6.81 7.84
N ALA A 672 20.88 6.58 9.09
CA ALA A 672 21.68 6.92 10.27
C ALA A 672 22.81 5.90 10.53
N ALA A 673 22.58 4.64 10.13
CA ALA A 673 23.56 3.56 10.28
C ALA A 673 24.64 3.56 9.20
N LYS A 674 24.28 4.01 7.97
CA LYS A 674 25.10 3.74 6.79
C LYS A 674 24.95 4.84 5.73
N HIS A 675 26.10 5.32 5.22
CA HIS A 675 26.15 6.17 4.04
C HIS A 675 26.24 5.33 2.77
N PHE A 676 25.41 5.62 1.78
CA PHE A 676 25.42 4.94 0.49
C PHE A 676 26.10 5.82 -0.56
N SER A 677 27.17 5.31 -1.15
CA SER A 677 27.90 6.00 -2.24
C SER A 677 27.22 5.81 -3.59
N LEU A 678 26.49 4.71 -3.76
CA LEU A 678 25.70 4.40 -4.95
C LEU A 678 24.30 3.90 -4.53
N THR A 679 23.29 4.47 -5.14
CA THR A 679 21.90 3.99 -5.01
C THR A 679 21.37 3.64 -6.40
N ILE A 680 20.81 2.45 -6.57
CA ILE A 680 20.17 2.05 -7.83
C ILE A 680 18.70 1.80 -7.56
N VAL A 681 17.85 2.39 -8.38
CA VAL A 681 16.40 2.19 -8.37
C VAL A 681 16.00 1.50 -9.66
N ASP A 682 15.58 0.26 -9.56
CA ASP A 682 15.08 -0.50 -10.70
C ASP A 682 13.57 -0.29 -10.90
N GLU A 683 13.09 -0.41 -12.13
CA GLU A 683 11.71 -0.12 -12.53
C GLU A 683 11.24 1.28 -12.09
N ALA A 684 12.13 2.28 -12.17
CA ALA A 684 11.90 3.63 -11.67
C ALA A 684 10.77 4.38 -12.39
N SER A 685 10.37 3.96 -13.58
CA SER A 685 9.24 4.53 -14.34
C SER A 685 7.87 4.24 -13.74
N GLN A 686 7.76 3.23 -12.85
CA GLN A 686 6.52 2.84 -12.18
C GLN A 686 6.30 3.54 -10.83
N ILE A 687 7.20 4.42 -10.42
CA ILE A 687 7.22 5.01 -9.09
C ILE A 687 6.70 6.43 -9.15
N LEU A 688 5.63 6.73 -8.39
CA LEU A 688 5.19 8.11 -8.20
C LEU A 688 6.33 8.93 -7.59
N GLU A 689 6.56 10.12 -8.12
CA GLU A 689 7.66 10.97 -7.70
C GLU A 689 7.68 11.24 -6.18
N PRO A 690 6.55 11.48 -5.48
CA PRO A 690 6.53 11.63 -4.02
C PRO A 690 7.03 10.41 -3.23
N GLN A 691 6.97 9.21 -3.81
CA GLN A 691 7.51 8.00 -3.16
C GLN A 691 9.04 8.00 -3.11
N LEU A 692 9.69 8.65 -4.07
CA LEU A 692 11.13 8.56 -4.28
C LEU A 692 11.89 9.83 -3.90
N ILE A 693 11.31 11.02 -4.13
CA ILE A 693 12.00 12.31 -4.04
C ILE A 693 12.63 12.54 -2.65
N GLY A 694 11.91 12.20 -1.58
CA GLY A 694 12.40 12.35 -0.20
C GLY A 694 13.50 11.36 0.16
N LEU A 695 13.45 10.13 -0.37
CA LEU A 695 14.52 9.16 -0.20
C LEU A 695 15.81 9.64 -0.86
N LEU A 696 15.74 10.06 -2.13
CA LEU A 696 16.89 10.57 -2.86
C LEU A 696 17.42 11.87 -2.27
N ALA A 697 16.56 12.68 -1.65
CA ALA A 697 16.98 13.89 -0.93
C ALA A 697 17.88 13.60 0.29
N ARG A 698 17.74 12.44 0.93
CA ARG A 698 18.55 11.98 2.07
C ARG A 698 19.89 11.38 1.66
N ILE A 699 20.00 10.90 0.43
CA ILE A 699 21.17 10.18 -0.05
C ILE A 699 22.23 11.19 -0.48
N GLU A 700 23.39 11.16 0.14
CA GLU A 700 24.53 12.03 -0.20
C GLU A 700 25.28 11.56 -1.46
N GLY A 701 25.27 10.26 -1.73
CA GLY A 701 25.93 9.65 -2.87
C GLY A 701 25.16 9.83 -4.19
N LYS A 702 25.75 9.31 -5.27
CA LYS A 702 25.09 9.29 -6.58
C LYS A 702 23.99 8.26 -6.64
N PHE A 703 23.03 8.48 -7.54
CA PHE A 703 21.97 7.52 -7.80
C PHE A 703 21.83 7.19 -9.30
N THR A 704 21.35 6.00 -9.58
CA THR A 704 21.03 5.55 -10.93
C THR A 704 19.58 5.11 -10.96
N LEU A 705 18.79 5.66 -11.88
CA LEU A 705 17.42 5.25 -12.14
C LEU A 705 17.38 4.40 -13.39
N ILE A 706 16.84 3.20 -13.28
CA ILE A 706 16.67 2.24 -14.38
C ILE A 706 15.18 2.11 -14.64
N GLY A 707 14.74 2.28 -15.90
CA GLY A 707 13.33 2.20 -16.22
C GLY A 707 13.03 2.20 -17.71
N ASP A 708 11.74 2.18 -18.03
CA ASP A 708 11.21 2.31 -19.39
C ASP A 708 9.94 3.16 -19.35
N HIS A 709 10.02 4.41 -19.77
CA HIS A 709 8.89 5.33 -19.79
C HIS A 709 7.81 4.98 -20.84
N GLN A 710 8.10 4.01 -21.73
CA GLN A 710 7.16 3.47 -22.72
C GLN A 710 6.37 2.26 -22.19
N GLN A 711 6.69 1.78 -20.99
CA GLN A 711 5.92 0.79 -20.25
C GLN A 711 4.99 1.46 -19.21
N LEU A 712 4.33 0.66 -18.38
CA LEU A 712 3.35 1.16 -17.42
C LEU A 712 3.85 2.33 -16.57
N PRO A 713 3.05 3.39 -16.43
CA PRO A 713 3.35 4.50 -15.53
C PRO A 713 3.09 4.11 -14.07
N ALA A 714 3.38 5.03 -13.18
CA ALA A 714 2.97 4.91 -11.78
C ALA A 714 1.44 4.89 -11.64
N ILE A 715 0.94 4.07 -10.73
CA ILE A 715 -0.51 3.95 -10.47
C ILE A 715 -1.00 5.18 -9.72
N SER A 716 -2.09 5.79 -10.18
CA SER A 716 -2.78 6.92 -9.55
C SER A 716 -4.29 6.79 -9.77
N LEU A 717 -5.06 7.21 -8.77
CA LEU A 717 -6.52 7.26 -8.82
C LEU A 717 -7.04 8.51 -9.53
N GLN A 718 -6.20 9.55 -9.64
CA GLN A 718 -6.54 10.79 -10.33
C GLN A 718 -6.47 10.62 -11.85
N THR A 719 -7.31 11.36 -12.56
CA THR A 719 -7.26 11.47 -14.01
C THR A 719 -6.06 12.31 -14.48
N ASP A 720 -5.72 12.25 -15.76
CA ASP A 720 -4.64 13.06 -16.32
C ASP A 720 -4.94 14.55 -16.22
N ALA A 721 -6.19 14.96 -16.40
CA ALA A 721 -6.61 16.35 -16.25
C ALA A 721 -6.42 16.87 -14.82
N GLU A 722 -6.65 16.06 -13.79
CA GLU A 722 -6.46 16.44 -12.40
C GLU A 722 -4.98 16.53 -12.01
N GLY A 723 -4.15 15.70 -12.64
CA GLY A 723 -2.70 15.71 -12.45
C GLY A 723 -1.99 16.84 -13.20
N LEU A 724 -2.63 17.48 -14.19
CA LEU A 724 -2.03 18.46 -15.09
C LEU A 724 -1.42 19.65 -14.34
N ILE A 725 -0.26 20.09 -14.78
CA ILE A 725 0.46 21.26 -14.29
C ILE A 725 0.35 22.39 -15.31
N THR A 726 -0.13 23.55 -14.86
CA THR A 726 -0.30 24.75 -15.68
C THR A 726 0.67 25.89 -15.31
N ASP A 727 1.43 25.74 -14.21
CA ASP A 727 2.46 26.73 -13.80
C ASP A 727 3.69 26.60 -14.70
N GLU A 728 4.02 27.65 -15.44
CA GLU A 728 5.16 27.70 -16.38
C GLU A 728 6.49 27.38 -15.71
N ARG A 729 6.69 27.83 -14.46
CA ARG A 729 7.94 27.54 -13.70
C ARG A 729 8.12 26.05 -13.45
N MET A 730 7.02 25.32 -13.27
CA MET A 730 7.00 23.88 -13.07
C MET A 730 7.19 23.13 -14.39
N THR A 731 6.52 23.57 -15.46
CA THR A 731 6.68 22.93 -16.77
C THR A 731 8.10 23.15 -17.32
N ASP A 732 8.76 24.24 -16.95
CA ASP A 732 10.16 24.50 -17.30
C ASP A 732 11.14 23.50 -16.70
N ILE A 733 10.89 22.98 -15.52
CA ILE A 733 11.68 21.89 -14.92
C ILE A 733 11.26 20.50 -15.40
N GLY A 734 10.37 20.41 -16.40
CA GLY A 734 9.86 19.15 -16.94
C GLY A 734 8.68 18.54 -16.19
N PHE A 735 8.13 19.24 -15.19
CA PHE A 735 7.01 18.79 -14.38
C PHE A 735 5.69 19.19 -15.07
N ALA A 736 5.17 18.28 -15.90
CA ALA A 736 3.96 18.50 -16.69
C ALA A 736 2.71 17.88 -16.06
N ASN A 737 2.86 16.79 -15.30
CA ASN A 737 1.75 16.10 -14.65
C ASN A 737 2.22 15.42 -13.36
N CYS A 738 1.41 15.45 -12.29
CA CYS A 738 1.73 14.80 -11.00
C CYS A 738 1.81 13.27 -11.08
N LYS A 739 1.27 12.66 -12.11
CA LYS A 739 1.32 11.20 -12.35
C LYS A 739 2.65 10.76 -12.96
N GLN A 740 3.48 11.69 -13.44
CA GLN A 740 4.80 11.37 -13.99
C GLN A 740 5.71 10.79 -12.89
N SER A 741 6.56 9.83 -13.29
CA SER A 741 7.66 9.39 -12.44
C SER A 741 8.82 10.40 -12.47
N LEU A 742 9.64 10.42 -11.41
CA LEU A 742 10.89 11.19 -11.39
C LEU A 742 11.81 10.80 -12.56
N PHE A 743 11.87 9.50 -12.90
CA PHE A 743 12.63 8.98 -14.03
C PHE A 743 12.22 9.64 -15.35
N GLU A 744 10.92 9.65 -15.64
CA GLU A 744 10.40 10.23 -16.88
C GLU A 744 10.62 11.75 -16.92
N ARG A 745 10.38 12.45 -15.80
CA ARG A 745 10.56 13.90 -15.72
C ARG A 745 12.02 14.32 -15.96
N LEU A 746 12.97 13.69 -15.28
CA LEU A 746 14.40 13.98 -15.45
C LEU A 746 14.86 13.59 -16.86
N TYR A 747 14.41 12.45 -17.40
CA TYR A 747 14.74 12.05 -18.77
C TYR A 747 14.29 13.11 -19.79
N ARG A 748 13.04 13.52 -19.74
CA ARG A 748 12.51 14.56 -20.64
C ARG A 748 13.25 15.90 -20.49
N ARG A 749 13.57 16.28 -19.25
CA ARG A 749 14.35 17.50 -18.97
C ARG A 749 15.72 17.44 -19.61
N LEU A 750 16.47 16.36 -19.44
CA LEU A 750 17.80 16.20 -19.99
C LEU A 750 17.81 16.17 -21.52
N ILE A 751 16.87 15.47 -22.14
CA ILE A 751 16.71 15.46 -23.61
C ILE A 751 16.42 16.90 -24.12
N ARG A 752 15.49 17.61 -23.49
CA ARG A 752 15.13 18.98 -23.89
C ARG A 752 16.31 19.96 -23.77
N THR A 753 17.18 19.76 -22.79
CA THR A 753 18.35 20.63 -22.57
C THR A 753 19.61 20.17 -23.28
N GLY A 754 19.58 19.04 -23.98
CA GLY A 754 20.72 18.47 -24.68
C GLY A 754 21.80 17.85 -23.77
N GLN A 755 21.48 17.58 -22.50
CA GLN A 755 22.40 17.05 -21.49
C GLN A 755 22.31 15.53 -21.41
N THR A 756 22.83 14.85 -22.40
CA THR A 756 22.65 13.39 -22.58
C THR A 756 23.80 12.53 -22.04
N ASP A 757 24.89 13.11 -21.55
CA ASP A 757 26.09 12.38 -21.09
C ASP A 757 25.86 11.45 -19.91
N CYS A 758 24.78 11.69 -19.15
CA CYS A 758 24.34 10.84 -18.03
C CYS A 758 23.17 9.89 -18.41
N ILE A 759 22.85 9.78 -19.69
CA ILE A 759 21.79 8.89 -20.19
C ILE A 759 22.41 7.74 -20.96
N ALA A 760 22.03 6.52 -20.62
CA ALA A 760 22.35 5.33 -21.39
C ALA A 760 21.06 4.63 -21.86
N THR A 761 21.08 4.04 -23.06
CA THR A 761 19.90 3.40 -23.64
C THR A 761 20.20 1.98 -24.10
N LEU A 762 19.26 1.06 -23.84
CA LEU A 762 19.33 -0.37 -24.17
C LEU A 762 18.21 -0.72 -25.15
N TYR A 763 18.58 -1.06 -26.36
CA TYR A 763 17.63 -1.51 -27.39
C TYR A 763 17.83 -2.98 -27.81
N ARG A 764 18.93 -3.63 -27.40
CA ARG A 764 19.15 -5.04 -27.67
C ARG A 764 18.39 -5.89 -26.66
N GLN A 765 17.45 -6.71 -27.14
CA GLN A 765 16.57 -7.51 -26.28
C GLN A 765 16.78 -9.01 -26.52
N GLY A 766 16.89 -9.78 -25.45
CA GLY A 766 17.05 -11.24 -25.47
C GLY A 766 15.76 -12.00 -25.11
N ARG A 767 14.61 -11.34 -25.03
CA ARG A 767 13.35 -11.96 -24.63
C ARG A 767 12.54 -12.49 -25.80
N MET A 768 12.11 -11.60 -26.66
CA MET A 768 11.12 -11.88 -27.69
C MET A 768 11.75 -12.39 -28.98
N HIS A 769 11.12 -13.38 -29.61
CA HIS A 769 11.41 -13.68 -31.03
C HIS A 769 11.14 -12.43 -31.90
N PRO A 770 11.91 -12.17 -32.98
CA PRO A 770 11.71 -10.99 -33.83
C PRO A 770 10.29 -10.80 -34.36
N GLU A 771 9.60 -11.86 -34.75
CA GLU A 771 8.19 -11.80 -35.15
C GLU A 771 7.24 -11.37 -34.00
N VAL A 772 7.48 -11.86 -32.80
CA VAL A 772 6.69 -11.49 -31.63
C VAL A 772 6.89 -10.02 -31.27
N SER A 773 8.13 -9.52 -31.34
CA SER A 773 8.44 -8.12 -31.04
C SER A 773 8.07 -7.13 -32.14
N SER A 774 7.74 -7.61 -33.32
CA SER A 774 7.61 -6.81 -34.56
C SER A 774 6.63 -5.65 -34.43
N PHE A 775 5.43 -5.89 -33.90
CA PHE A 775 4.42 -4.85 -33.67
C PHE A 775 4.93 -3.81 -32.67
N ALA A 776 5.33 -4.24 -31.46
CA ALA A 776 5.83 -3.33 -30.42
C ALA A 776 7.03 -2.52 -30.91
N ASN A 777 7.95 -3.14 -31.67
CA ASN A 777 9.12 -2.46 -32.21
C ASN A 777 8.74 -1.31 -33.17
N ARG A 778 7.80 -1.55 -34.09
CA ARG A 778 7.35 -0.50 -35.03
C ARG A 778 6.55 0.61 -34.34
N HIS A 779 5.61 0.23 -33.48
CA HIS A 779 4.63 1.18 -32.96
C HIS A 779 5.12 1.91 -31.70
N PHE A 780 5.93 1.25 -30.86
CA PHE A 780 6.34 1.80 -29.58
C PHE A 780 7.84 2.15 -29.50
N TYR A 781 8.73 1.40 -30.17
CA TYR A 781 10.19 1.57 -30.06
C TYR A 781 10.85 2.09 -31.35
N GLU A 782 10.12 2.68 -32.29
CA GLU A 782 10.65 3.34 -33.49
C GLU A 782 11.53 2.43 -34.38
N GLY A 783 11.32 1.13 -34.35
CA GLY A 783 12.16 0.16 -35.07
C GLY A 783 13.55 -0.06 -34.45
N LYS A 784 13.82 0.48 -33.25
CA LYS A 784 15.14 0.44 -32.61
C LYS A 784 15.45 -0.86 -31.87
N LEU A 785 14.45 -1.71 -31.58
CA LEU A 785 14.70 -3.00 -30.92
C LEU A 785 15.48 -3.94 -31.81
N GLN A 786 16.56 -4.46 -31.27
CA GLN A 786 17.42 -5.43 -31.95
C GLN A 786 17.45 -6.74 -31.18
N PRO A 787 17.33 -7.91 -31.81
CA PRO A 787 17.47 -9.18 -31.12
C PRO A 787 18.92 -9.44 -30.71
N VAL A 788 19.11 -10.06 -29.56
CA VAL A 788 20.34 -10.81 -29.25
C VAL A 788 20.12 -12.20 -29.83
N PRO A 789 20.95 -12.73 -30.72
CA PRO A 789 20.67 -13.97 -31.47
C PRO A 789 20.74 -15.22 -30.56
N LEU A 790 19.82 -15.29 -29.60
CA LEU A 790 19.62 -16.43 -28.71
C LEU A 790 18.86 -17.55 -29.44
N PRO A 791 19.01 -18.83 -29.07
CA PRO A 791 18.36 -19.94 -29.75
C PRO A 791 16.86 -19.74 -29.99
N HIS A 792 16.09 -19.39 -28.96
CA HIS A 792 14.65 -19.17 -29.10
C HIS A 792 14.25 -17.95 -29.96
N GLN A 793 15.21 -17.07 -30.31
CA GLN A 793 14.97 -15.94 -31.20
C GLN A 793 15.29 -16.28 -32.66
N THR A 794 15.96 -17.42 -32.92
CA THR A 794 16.38 -17.86 -34.23
C THR A 794 15.75 -19.17 -34.66
N ASP A 795 15.28 -19.99 -33.72
CA ASP A 795 14.69 -21.29 -33.96
C ASP A 795 13.32 -21.17 -34.65
N THR A 796 12.94 -22.20 -35.37
CA THR A 796 11.57 -22.36 -35.91
C THR A 796 10.63 -22.86 -34.84
N LEU A 797 9.29 -22.77 -35.08
CA LEU A 797 8.32 -23.33 -34.19
C LEU A 797 8.50 -24.85 -34.05
N PRO A 798 8.41 -25.40 -32.79
CA PRO A 798 8.81 -26.82 -32.56
C PRO A 798 7.69 -27.82 -32.85
N TYR A 799 6.63 -27.44 -33.57
CA TYR A 799 5.47 -28.29 -33.85
C TYR A 799 5.57 -28.98 -35.20
N SER A 800 6.09 -30.17 -35.22
CA SER A 800 6.16 -31.00 -36.43
C SER A 800 4.94 -31.89 -36.66
N LYS A 801 4.17 -32.16 -35.58
CA LYS A 801 2.98 -33.02 -35.58
C LYS A 801 1.80 -32.21 -35.00
N TYR A 802 0.75 -32.00 -35.78
CA TYR A 802 -0.47 -31.37 -35.38
C TYR A 802 -1.67 -31.84 -36.22
N ASP A 803 -2.87 -31.71 -35.70
CA ASP A 803 -4.09 -32.03 -36.44
C ASP A 803 -4.41 -30.90 -37.45
N THR A 804 -4.19 -31.18 -38.72
CA THR A 804 -4.46 -30.25 -39.83
C THR A 804 -5.96 -29.98 -40.05
N ALA A 805 -6.85 -30.81 -39.49
CA ALA A 805 -8.30 -30.58 -39.51
C ALA A 805 -8.73 -29.60 -38.39
N SER A 806 -7.91 -29.42 -37.35
CA SER A 806 -8.13 -28.43 -36.29
C SER A 806 -7.57 -27.08 -36.71
N ALA A 807 -8.44 -26.09 -36.98
CA ALA A 807 -8.04 -24.73 -37.29
C ALA A 807 -7.17 -24.13 -36.16
N THR A 808 -7.50 -24.38 -34.88
CA THR A 808 -6.77 -23.90 -33.71
C THR A 808 -5.37 -24.51 -33.64
N GLN A 809 -5.21 -25.81 -33.78
CA GLN A 809 -3.88 -26.45 -33.78
C GLN A 809 -3.04 -26.01 -34.98
N THR A 810 -3.63 -25.84 -36.15
CA THR A 810 -2.97 -25.30 -37.33
C THR A 810 -2.47 -23.86 -37.09
N LEU A 811 -3.30 -22.99 -36.51
CA LEU A 811 -2.93 -21.62 -36.18
C LEU A 811 -1.74 -21.58 -35.20
N ILE A 812 -1.79 -22.37 -34.11
CA ILE A 812 -0.70 -22.43 -33.13
C ILE A 812 0.58 -22.98 -33.74
N ALA A 813 0.48 -24.00 -34.58
CA ALA A 813 1.66 -24.67 -35.17
C ALA A 813 2.36 -23.85 -36.26
N THR A 814 1.65 -22.90 -36.89
CA THR A 814 2.18 -22.18 -38.08
C THR A 814 2.48 -20.70 -37.81
N HIS A 815 1.91 -20.10 -36.71
CA HIS A 815 2.09 -18.68 -36.47
C HIS A 815 2.67 -18.40 -35.08
N ARG A 816 3.58 -17.45 -34.99
CA ARG A 816 4.11 -16.96 -33.69
C ARG A 816 3.21 -15.92 -33.05
N THR A 817 2.44 -15.22 -33.85
CA THR A 817 1.48 -14.22 -33.37
C THR A 817 0.16 -14.42 -34.11
N ALA A 818 -0.96 -14.39 -33.39
CA ALA A 818 -2.27 -14.46 -34.03
C ALA A 818 -3.33 -13.73 -33.20
N PHE A 819 -4.36 -13.26 -33.89
CA PHE A 819 -5.59 -12.74 -33.28
C PHE A 819 -6.70 -13.79 -33.38
N ILE A 820 -7.39 -14.06 -32.28
CA ILE A 820 -8.51 -15.00 -32.20
C ILE A 820 -9.77 -14.17 -31.97
N PRO A 821 -10.64 -14.06 -32.97
CA PRO A 821 -11.86 -13.27 -32.84
C PRO A 821 -12.84 -13.94 -31.88
N CYS A 822 -13.32 -13.14 -30.92
CA CYS A 822 -14.42 -13.50 -30.02
C CYS A 822 -15.71 -12.87 -30.55
N PRO A 823 -16.85 -13.61 -30.66
CA PRO A 823 -18.11 -13.00 -31.03
C PRO A 823 -18.62 -12.08 -29.92
N MET A 824 -19.55 -11.18 -30.27
CA MET A 824 -20.29 -10.40 -29.28
C MET A 824 -21.11 -11.33 -28.39
N PRO A 825 -21.12 -11.11 -27.05
CA PRO A 825 -21.93 -11.92 -26.16
C PRO A 825 -23.44 -11.72 -26.42
N ASP A 826 -24.20 -12.82 -26.36
CA ASP A 826 -25.65 -12.80 -26.61
C ASP A 826 -26.44 -12.19 -25.44
N HIS A 827 -25.86 -12.07 -24.28
CA HIS A 827 -26.46 -11.55 -23.05
C HIS A 827 -25.57 -10.48 -22.42
N GLU A 828 -26.17 -9.65 -21.57
CA GLU A 828 -25.42 -8.68 -20.78
C GLU A 828 -24.47 -9.42 -19.85
N GLU A 829 -23.18 -9.28 -20.12
CA GLU A 829 -22.12 -9.87 -19.32
C GLU A 829 -21.94 -9.09 -18.01
N ARG A 830 -21.43 -9.77 -17.00
CA ARG A 830 -20.98 -9.15 -15.77
C ARG A 830 -19.91 -8.09 -16.07
N PHE A 831 -19.98 -6.95 -15.40
CA PHE A 831 -19.02 -5.88 -15.62
C PHE A 831 -17.58 -6.39 -15.44
N LYS A 832 -16.71 -6.09 -16.40
CA LYS A 832 -15.31 -6.51 -16.45
C LYS A 832 -15.06 -8.04 -16.62
N THR A 833 -16.03 -8.76 -17.18
CA THR A 833 -15.85 -10.17 -17.57
C THR A 833 -16.36 -10.42 -18.99
N ASN A 834 -15.88 -11.50 -19.63
CA ASN A 834 -16.35 -12.01 -20.91
C ASN A 834 -16.21 -13.55 -20.90
N SER A 835 -17.33 -14.24 -20.78
CA SER A 835 -17.39 -15.69 -20.66
C SER A 835 -16.91 -16.40 -21.93
N GLN A 836 -17.21 -15.84 -23.08
CA GLN A 836 -16.79 -16.41 -24.37
C GLN A 836 -15.28 -16.30 -24.57
N GLU A 837 -14.66 -15.16 -24.22
CA GLU A 837 -13.19 -15.05 -24.23
C GLU A 837 -12.54 -16.03 -23.24
N ALA A 838 -13.14 -16.25 -22.06
CA ALA A 838 -12.61 -17.21 -21.07
C ALA A 838 -12.63 -18.64 -21.62
N SER A 839 -13.75 -19.07 -22.22
CA SER A 839 -13.87 -20.39 -22.83
C SER A 839 -12.91 -20.56 -24.02
N LEU A 840 -12.77 -19.56 -24.91
CA LEU A 840 -11.80 -19.58 -26.01
C LEU A 840 -10.37 -19.69 -25.47
N CYS A 841 -10.04 -18.95 -24.42
CA CYS A 841 -8.73 -18.99 -23.76
C CYS A 841 -8.44 -20.40 -23.22
N ALA A 842 -9.40 -21.00 -22.50
CA ALA A 842 -9.25 -22.35 -21.95
C ALA A 842 -9.07 -23.41 -23.06
N MET A 843 -9.84 -23.33 -24.16
CA MET A 843 -9.68 -24.19 -25.32
C MET A 843 -8.31 -24.03 -25.98
N LEU A 844 -7.79 -22.79 -26.08
CA LEU A 844 -6.47 -22.52 -26.63
C LEU A 844 -5.38 -23.15 -25.77
N VAL A 845 -5.46 -22.99 -24.43
CA VAL A 845 -4.55 -23.64 -23.48
C VAL A 845 -4.54 -25.15 -23.67
N LYS A 846 -5.72 -25.78 -23.77
CA LYS A 846 -5.84 -27.22 -24.01
C LYS A 846 -5.09 -27.64 -25.27
N ASN A 847 -5.32 -26.95 -26.39
CA ASN A 847 -4.67 -27.26 -27.68
C ASN A 847 -3.15 -27.08 -27.59
N ILE A 848 -2.64 -26.06 -26.90
CA ILE A 848 -1.20 -25.86 -26.68
C ILE A 848 -0.61 -27.05 -25.91
N ILE A 849 -1.25 -27.46 -24.79
CA ILE A 849 -0.78 -28.60 -23.99
C ILE A 849 -0.80 -29.90 -24.82
N GLU A 850 -1.83 -30.15 -25.61
CA GLU A 850 -1.91 -31.30 -26.52
C GLU A 850 -0.79 -31.29 -27.57
N LEU A 851 -0.47 -30.14 -28.16
CA LEU A 851 0.64 -30.00 -29.08
C LEU A 851 1.98 -30.26 -28.43
N TYR A 852 2.22 -29.78 -27.22
CA TYR A 852 3.44 -30.05 -26.45
C TYR A 852 3.60 -31.56 -26.22
N ARG A 853 2.50 -32.25 -25.79
CA ARG A 853 2.49 -33.70 -25.60
C ARG A 853 2.74 -34.46 -26.90
N THR A 854 2.06 -34.09 -27.98
CA THR A 854 2.17 -34.78 -29.30
C THR A 854 3.57 -34.67 -29.91
N ASN A 855 4.26 -33.52 -29.64
CA ASN A 855 5.59 -33.27 -30.14
C ASN A 855 6.71 -33.56 -29.13
N GLU A 856 6.35 -34.16 -27.95
CA GLU A 856 7.29 -34.54 -26.88
C GLU A 856 8.13 -33.32 -26.39
N ILE A 857 7.52 -32.10 -26.38
CA ILE A 857 8.16 -30.88 -25.92
C ILE A 857 8.04 -30.81 -24.40
N PRO A 858 9.12 -30.52 -23.64
CA PRO A 858 9.03 -30.32 -22.21
C PRO A 858 8.03 -29.21 -21.85
N TYR A 859 7.11 -29.51 -20.96
CA TYR A 859 6.10 -28.56 -20.49
C TYR A 859 6.34 -28.22 -19.02
N ASP A 860 6.43 -26.94 -18.72
CA ASP A 860 6.46 -26.39 -17.37
C ASP A 860 5.37 -25.32 -17.25
N ALA A 861 4.33 -25.58 -16.45
CA ALA A 861 3.21 -24.66 -16.27
C ALA A 861 3.64 -23.27 -15.77
N ASN A 862 4.75 -23.16 -15.04
CA ASN A 862 5.27 -21.90 -14.55
C ASN A 862 6.04 -21.09 -15.62
N GLN A 863 6.51 -21.71 -16.68
CA GLN A 863 7.36 -21.06 -17.69
C GLN A 863 6.70 -21.02 -19.07
N THR A 864 5.92 -22.04 -19.41
CA THR A 864 5.44 -22.24 -20.77
C THR A 864 4.29 -21.29 -21.11
N ILE A 865 3.22 -21.29 -20.34
CA ILE A 865 1.99 -20.52 -20.64
C ILE A 865 1.78 -19.43 -19.60
N GLY A 866 1.42 -18.24 -20.09
CA GLY A 866 0.93 -17.15 -19.28
C GLY A 866 -0.31 -16.52 -19.89
N ILE A 867 -1.26 -16.17 -19.04
CA ILE A 867 -2.51 -15.54 -19.47
C ILE A 867 -2.56 -14.15 -18.85
N ILE A 868 -2.77 -13.16 -19.70
CA ILE A 868 -2.90 -11.76 -19.30
C ILE A 868 -4.34 -11.31 -19.56
N SER A 869 -4.96 -10.73 -18.54
CA SER A 869 -6.26 -10.07 -18.68
C SER A 869 -6.23 -8.71 -17.95
N PRO A 870 -6.89 -7.66 -18.46
CA PRO A 870 -6.95 -6.37 -17.80
C PRO A 870 -7.65 -6.41 -16.43
N PHE A 871 -8.53 -7.38 -16.24
CA PHE A 871 -9.41 -7.44 -15.07
C PHE A 871 -9.25 -8.74 -14.28
N ARG A 872 -9.21 -8.63 -12.96
CA ARG A 872 -9.06 -9.77 -12.06
C ARG A 872 -10.21 -10.77 -12.17
N GLY A 873 -11.47 -10.27 -12.28
CA GLY A 873 -12.67 -11.11 -12.45
C GLY A 873 -12.58 -12.03 -13.68
N GLN A 874 -12.05 -11.52 -14.79
CA GLN A 874 -11.80 -12.34 -15.99
C GLN A 874 -10.75 -13.44 -15.72
N GLY A 875 -9.70 -13.11 -14.98
CA GLY A 875 -8.68 -14.11 -14.60
C GLY A 875 -9.27 -15.25 -13.74
N ALA A 876 -10.19 -14.92 -12.83
CA ALA A 876 -10.90 -15.91 -12.04
C ALA A 876 -11.83 -16.79 -12.91
N LEU A 877 -12.56 -16.16 -13.85
CA LEU A 877 -13.42 -16.88 -14.80
C LEU A 877 -12.62 -17.83 -15.71
N ILE A 878 -11.45 -17.40 -16.19
CA ILE A 878 -10.55 -18.27 -16.97
C ILE A 878 -10.07 -19.46 -16.15
N ARG A 879 -9.74 -19.29 -14.85
CA ARG A 879 -9.39 -20.43 -13.98
C ARG A 879 -10.55 -21.41 -13.84
N HIS A 880 -11.77 -20.90 -13.69
CA HIS A 880 -12.96 -21.74 -13.64
C HIS A 880 -13.13 -22.54 -14.94
N GLU A 881 -13.05 -21.91 -16.11
CA GLU A 881 -13.14 -22.59 -17.39
C GLU A 881 -12.04 -23.66 -17.58
N LEU A 882 -10.83 -23.38 -17.12
CA LEU A 882 -9.74 -24.37 -17.13
C LEU A 882 -10.05 -25.58 -16.23
N SER A 883 -10.66 -25.38 -15.07
CA SER A 883 -11.03 -26.49 -14.18
C SER A 883 -12.11 -27.38 -14.80
N LEU A 884 -13.05 -26.80 -15.55
CA LEU A 884 -14.09 -27.55 -16.26
C LEU A 884 -13.51 -28.48 -17.35
N LEU A 885 -12.32 -28.18 -17.87
CA LEU A 885 -11.64 -29.03 -18.84
C LEU A 885 -11.00 -30.29 -18.23
N GLY A 886 -10.98 -30.42 -16.88
CA GLY A 886 -10.38 -31.55 -16.18
C GLY A 886 -8.88 -31.72 -16.42
N MET A 887 -8.16 -30.60 -16.56
CA MET A 887 -6.72 -30.55 -16.84
C MET A 887 -5.91 -29.91 -15.69
N GLU A 888 -6.39 -30.03 -14.44
CA GLU A 888 -5.79 -29.36 -13.27
C GLU A 888 -4.30 -29.68 -13.13
N GLU A 889 -3.88 -30.91 -13.42
CA GLU A 889 -2.48 -31.31 -13.37
C GLU A 889 -1.56 -30.41 -14.20
N TYR A 890 -2.05 -29.89 -15.33
CA TYR A 890 -1.29 -29.03 -16.25
C TYR A 890 -1.57 -27.55 -16.05
N THR A 891 -2.71 -27.18 -15.50
CA THR A 891 -3.20 -25.80 -15.45
C THR A 891 -3.03 -25.13 -14.07
N GLN A 892 -2.89 -25.94 -13.01
CA GLN A 892 -2.80 -25.47 -11.63
C GLN A 892 -1.75 -24.35 -11.41
N HIS A 893 -0.62 -24.42 -12.14
CA HIS A 893 0.48 -23.49 -11.99
C HIS A 893 0.60 -22.47 -13.14
N ILE A 894 -0.37 -22.43 -14.07
CA ILE A 894 -0.39 -21.40 -15.10
C ILE A 894 -0.61 -20.03 -14.43
N SER A 895 0.25 -19.08 -14.76
CA SER A 895 0.11 -17.70 -14.27
C SER A 895 -1.00 -17.00 -15.04
N ILE A 896 -2.06 -16.62 -14.34
CA ILE A 896 -3.18 -15.81 -14.86
C ILE A 896 -3.23 -14.53 -14.04
N ASP A 897 -2.93 -13.37 -14.65
CA ASP A 897 -2.81 -12.13 -13.90
C ASP A 897 -3.10 -10.88 -14.76
N THR A 898 -3.19 -9.72 -14.10
CA THR A 898 -3.38 -8.45 -14.80
C THR A 898 -2.09 -7.96 -15.47
N VAL A 899 -2.23 -7.02 -16.40
CA VAL A 899 -1.11 -6.43 -17.15
C VAL A 899 -0.07 -5.84 -16.19
N GLU A 900 -0.51 -5.16 -15.14
CA GLU A 900 0.33 -4.52 -14.13
C GLU A 900 1.19 -5.53 -13.37
N ARG A 901 0.63 -6.69 -13.03
CA ARG A 901 1.37 -7.74 -12.33
C ARG A 901 2.25 -8.59 -13.23
N TYR A 902 1.94 -8.63 -14.52
CA TYR A 902 2.80 -9.29 -15.51
C TYR A 902 4.07 -8.51 -15.82
N GLN A 903 4.14 -7.24 -15.43
CA GLN A 903 5.35 -6.46 -15.60
C GLN A 903 6.55 -7.11 -14.89
N GLY A 904 7.72 -7.14 -15.53
CA GLY A 904 8.88 -7.94 -15.09
C GLY A 904 8.82 -9.43 -15.49
N SER A 905 7.64 -10.01 -15.65
CA SER A 905 7.46 -11.42 -16.03
C SER A 905 7.68 -11.69 -17.52
N GLN A 906 7.86 -12.97 -17.83
CA GLN A 906 7.87 -13.49 -19.20
C GLN A 906 7.41 -14.96 -19.21
N ARG A 907 6.85 -15.40 -20.35
CA ARG A 907 6.53 -16.82 -20.63
C ARG A 907 6.87 -17.14 -22.07
N ASP A 908 6.98 -18.42 -22.37
CA ASP A 908 7.21 -18.82 -23.77
C ASP A 908 6.02 -18.46 -24.63
N ILE A 909 4.81 -18.69 -24.14
CA ILE A 909 3.55 -18.36 -24.80
C ILE A 909 2.73 -17.43 -23.92
N ILE A 910 2.27 -16.32 -24.45
CA ILE A 910 1.33 -15.41 -23.81
C ILE A 910 -0.01 -15.44 -24.55
N ILE A 911 -1.08 -15.55 -23.79
CA ILE A 911 -2.46 -15.34 -24.24
C ILE A 911 -2.96 -14.05 -23.60
N TYR A 912 -3.29 -13.05 -24.40
CA TYR A 912 -3.85 -11.79 -23.96
C TYR A 912 -5.35 -11.76 -24.25
N CYS A 913 -6.17 -11.82 -23.21
CA CYS A 913 -7.63 -11.68 -23.27
C CYS A 913 -7.98 -10.21 -23.04
N THR A 914 -8.60 -9.54 -23.99
CA THR A 914 -8.89 -8.11 -23.92
C THR A 914 -10.08 -7.80 -23.00
N THR A 915 -11.04 -8.69 -22.91
CA THR A 915 -12.24 -8.58 -22.04
C THR A 915 -13.14 -7.37 -22.36
N ALA A 916 -12.86 -6.66 -23.45
CA ALA A 916 -13.58 -5.46 -23.84
C ALA A 916 -14.88 -5.84 -24.56
N THR A 917 -16.02 -5.71 -23.86
CA THR A 917 -17.38 -5.94 -24.42
C THR A 917 -18.10 -4.63 -24.78
N SER A 918 -17.49 -3.48 -24.47
CA SER A 918 -18.06 -2.15 -24.76
C SER A 918 -16.94 -1.11 -24.98
N PRO A 919 -17.25 0.03 -25.65
CA PRO A 919 -16.31 1.13 -25.80
C PRO A 919 -15.79 1.67 -24.46
N ALA A 920 -16.62 1.71 -23.42
CA ALA A 920 -16.22 2.15 -22.08
C ALA A 920 -15.19 1.20 -21.45
N LEU A 921 -15.32 -0.11 -21.64
CA LEU A 921 -14.30 -1.08 -21.20
C LEU A 921 -13.02 -0.97 -22.02
N LEU A 922 -13.12 -0.66 -23.32
CA LEU A 922 -11.94 -0.42 -24.16
C LEU A 922 -11.12 0.77 -23.66
N GLU A 923 -11.77 1.88 -23.25
CA GLU A 923 -11.10 3.02 -22.64
C GLU A 923 -10.37 2.63 -21.33
N LEU A 924 -10.92 1.73 -20.53
CA LEU A 924 -10.29 1.29 -19.27
C LEU A 924 -9.04 0.44 -19.49
N ILE A 925 -8.98 -0.30 -20.60
CA ILE A 925 -7.82 -1.17 -20.90
C ILE A 925 -6.73 -0.47 -21.72
N THR A 926 -6.99 0.75 -22.20
CA THR A 926 -6.03 1.57 -22.92
C THR A 926 -5.38 2.60 -22.00
N ASP A 927 -4.11 2.86 -22.18
CA ASP A 927 -3.38 3.95 -21.53
C ASP A 927 -2.65 4.76 -22.61
N THR A 928 -3.44 5.61 -23.27
CA THR A 928 -2.97 6.48 -24.36
C THR A 928 -2.54 7.83 -23.80
N THR A 929 -1.43 7.88 -23.08
CA THR A 929 -0.81 9.16 -22.71
C THR A 929 -0.10 9.77 -23.90
N GLU A 930 -0.43 11.02 -24.25
CA GLU A 930 0.36 11.80 -25.20
C GLU A 930 1.80 11.87 -24.70
N THR A 931 2.73 11.27 -25.42
CA THR A 931 4.14 11.50 -25.15
C THR A 931 4.44 12.93 -25.59
N SER A 932 4.43 13.86 -24.64
CA SER A 932 4.89 15.25 -24.84
C SER A 932 6.42 15.29 -24.99
N ALA A 933 6.96 14.43 -25.87
CA ALA A 933 8.33 14.56 -26.31
C ALA A 933 8.36 15.57 -27.46
N PRO A 934 9.27 16.56 -27.43
CA PRO A 934 9.33 17.59 -28.48
C PRO A 934 9.68 17.07 -29.89
N ALA A 935 9.89 15.77 -30.08
CA ALA A 935 10.32 15.17 -31.30
C ALA A 935 9.41 14.04 -31.87
N SER A 936 8.35 13.62 -31.16
CA SER A 936 7.40 12.66 -31.75
C SER A 936 6.00 12.87 -31.21
N ASP A 937 5.06 13.27 -32.07
CA ASP A 937 3.61 13.30 -31.84
C ASP A 937 3.00 11.87 -31.73
N ARG A 938 3.75 10.90 -31.18
CA ARG A 938 3.28 9.52 -31.10
C ARG A 938 2.55 9.27 -29.80
N ILE A 939 1.33 8.83 -29.94
CA ILE A 939 0.54 8.27 -28.84
C ILE A 939 1.04 6.83 -28.61
N ILE A 940 1.33 6.45 -27.38
CA ILE A 940 1.75 5.09 -27.00
C ILE A 940 0.72 4.52 -26.03
N ASP A 941 0.19 3.33 -26.33
CA ASP A 941 -0.58 2.56 -25.35
C ASP A 941 0.37 1.72 -24.49
N ARG A 942 0.64 2.19 -23.27
CA ARG A 942 1.59 1.57 -22.35
C ARG A 942 1.12 0.22 -21.82
N LYS A 943 -0.19 0.04 -21.62
CA LYS A 943 -0.77 -1.25 -21.18
C LYS A 943 -0.64 -2.29 -22.28
N LEU A 944 -1.03 -1.94 -23.49
CA LEU A 944 -0.87 -2.82 -24.66
C LEU A 944 0.60 -3.18 -24.88
N ASN A 945 1.52 -2.21 -24.81
CA ASN A 945 2.95 -2.46 -24.94
C ASN A 945 3.44 -3.51 -23.93
N VAL A 946 3.05 -3.39 -22.67
CA VAL A 946 3.42 -4.38 -21.65
C VAL A 946 2.82 -5.75 -21.96
N ALA A 947 1.54 -5.84 -22.30
CA ALA A 947 0.89 -7.12 -22.59
C ALA A 947 1.59 -7.87 -23.75
N LEU A 948 1.87 -7.17 -24.85
CA LEU A 948 2.49 -7.77 -26.04
C LEU A 948 3.96 -8.18 -25.83
N THR A 949 4.69 -7.49 -24.94
CA THR A 949 6.13 -7.71 -24.74
C THR A 949 6.48 -8.73 -23.64
N ARG A 950 5.50 -9.52 -23.16
CA ARG A 950 5.74 -10.60 -22.17
C ARG A 950 6.06 -11.96 -22.81
N ALA A 951 5.69 -12.17 -24.06
CA ALA A 951 5.90 -13.42 -24.77
C ALA A 951 7.35 -13.56 -25.24
N ARG A 952 7.91 -14.77 -25.13
CA ARG A 952 9.21 -15.13 -25.69
C ARG A 952 9.07 -15.68 -27.10
N MET A 953 8.19 -16.65 -27.30
CA MET A 953 8.08 -17.45 -28.52
C MET A 953 6.78 -17.24 -29.28
N GLN A 954 5.63 -17.16 -28.57
CA GLN A 954 4.34 -16.98 -29.23
C GLN A 954 3.43 -16.04 -28.44
N LEU A 955 2.58 -15.31 -29.15
CA LEU A 955 1.61 -14.36 -28.62
C LEU A 955 0.25 -14.55 -29.30
N PHE A 956 -0.77 -14.83 -28.53
CA PHE A 956 -2.15 -14.91 -28.98
C PHE A 956 -2.99 -13.82 -28.33
N VAL A 957 -3.76 -13.08 -29.11
CA VAL A 957 -4.67 -12.03 -28.62
C VAL A 957 -6.11 -12.48 -28.89
N ILE A 958 -6.95 -12.48 -27.85
CA ILE A 958 -8.38 -12.82 -27.96
C ILE A 958 -9.17 -11.56 -27.69
N GLY A 959 -10.22 -11.27 -28.49
CA GLY A 959 -11.07 -10.12 -28.29
C GLY A 959 -12.15 -9.96 -29.35
N ILE A 960 -13.02 -8.96 -29.15
CA ILE A 960 -14.14 -8.66 -30.05
C ILE A 960 -13.67 -7.62 -31.08
N PRO A 961 -13.55 -7.99 -32.37
CA PRO A 961 -13.00 -7.09 -33.40
C PRO A 961 -13.74 -5.75 -33.48
N GLU A 962 -15.07 -5.78 -33.46
CA GLU A 962 -15.95 -4.61 -33.61
C GLU A 962 -15.74 -3.55 -32.50
N ILE A 963 -15.38 -4.00 -31.29
CA ILE A 963 -15.06 -3.11 -30.17
C ILE A 963 -13.62 -2.59 -30.28
N LEU A 964 -12.68 -3.46 -30.58
CA LEU A 964 -11.26 -3.14 -30.60
C LEU A 964 -10.86 -2.19 -31.75
N GLU A 965 -11.57 -2.25 -32.88
CA GLU A 965 -11.38 -1.37 -34.04
C GLU A 965 -11.59 0.12 -33.74
N ALA A 966 -12.29 0.45 -32.65
CA ALA A 966 -12.49 1.84 -32.22
C ALA A 966 -11.20 2.52 -31.69
N ASN A 967 -10.19 1.74 -31.31
CA ASN A 967 -8.89 2.29 -30.85
C ASN A 967 -7.81 2.10 -31.92
N ALA A 968 -7.03 3.16 -32.22
CA ALA A 968 -6.06 3.17 -33.30
C ALA A 968 -4.97 2.09 -33.18
N HIS A 969 -4.48 1.82 -31.97
CA HIS A 969 -3.44 0.80 -31.74
C HIS A 969 -4.00 -0.62 -31.89
N TYR A 970 -5.19 -0.88 -31.36
CA TYR A 970 -5.86 -2.17 -31.52
C TYR A 970 -6.28 -2.39 -32.98
N HIS A 971 -6.76 -1.35 -33.67
CA HIS A 971 -7.05 -1.43 -35.11
C HIS A 971 -5.79 -1.79 -35.93
N ALA A 972 -4.64 -1.17 -35.64
CA ALA A 972 -3.38 -1.52 -36.26
C ALA A 972 -2.97 -2.98 -35.95
N LEU A 973 -3.14 -3.42 -34.70
CA LEU A 973 -2.85 -4.79 -34.27
C LEU A 973 -3.71 -5.82 -35.01
N LEU A 974 -5.01 -5.57 -35.16
CA LEU A 974 -5.94 -6.43 -35.88
C LEU A 974 -5.61 -6.58 -37.38
N ASN A 975 -5.03 -5.55 -37.99
CA ASN A 975 -4.62 -5.56 -39.38
C ASN A 975 -3.28 -6.27 -39.61
N GLU A 976 -2.43 -6.37 -38.59
CA GLU A 976 -1.10 -6.97 -38.70
C GLU A 976 -1.05 -8.43 -38.25
N LEU A 977 -1.95 -8.87 -37.36
CA LEU A 977 -1.96 -10.24 -36.86
C LEU A 977 -2.77 -11.17 -37.77
N PRO A 978 -2.27 -12.40 -38.07
CA PRO A 978 -3.06 -13.46 -38.68
C PRO A 978 -4.30 -13.81 -37.87
N ARG A 979 -5.40 -14.16 -38.55
CA ARG A 979 -6.66 -14.53 -37.91
C ARG A 979 -6.99 -16.01 -38.09
#